data_95968dc055bc81ecba4d5ccfd9472bce
#
_entry.id   95968dc055bc81ecba4d5ccfd9472bce
#
_cell.length_a   1.000
_cell.length_b   1.000
_cell.length_c   1.000
_cell.angle_alpha   90.00
_cell.angle_beta   90.00
_cell.angle_gamma   90.00
#
_symmetry.space_group_name_H-M   'P 1'
#
loop_
_entity.id
_entity.type
_entity.pdbx_description
1 polymer ?
#
loop_
_entity_poly.entity_id
_entity_poly.type
_entity_poly.pdbx_seq_one_letter_code
_entity_poly.pdbx_strand_id
1 'polypeptide(L)'
;MEKIKCTIERITFQNPENGYSVLQTTIKGYREEQTVVGIFHEVTVGAVLTVEGNWHVDKRYGRQFAAEKWTEELPADIIGIEKYLGSGLVKGIGPKMAKLIVKHFGLETFEVIENDADRLLEVPGIGKGRVGKIRDSWEKQKDVKDIMVFLQGHGVSSTYAAKIYKQYGKESIEKVQDNPYCLADDIWGIGFKTADSIAEKLGYEKNDPRRCRSGILYTLGKLSEDGHCYAEREQLVKSAKELLQAEEEPITQALDQMIASKDLMLDDEAIFLPPFYYAEVGVANKLRRLIETPIGKNIFDNGGAVTSDVTQKQGQIEYDDVQLSAIRKAIGSKVMVLTGGPGTGKTTTTLGIIASFETLGQRILLAAPTGRAAKRMSEATGKEAKTIHRLLEFNPAEGYGRNDENPLDGDLLIVDESSMIDIILMNSLLKAVPLSMRLILVGDIDQLPSVGAGNVLRDIIDSGAVPVIRLTRIFRQAQSSRIVTNAHKINQGTFPDISNGRTSDFFFIKEEDPERAAQEIVNIVRNRIPKAYHVSSNDIQVLAPMQRSVVGATNLNIALQEAINPVGDCLSRGGFKYRRGDRVMQIRNNYDKDVFNGDIGMVEHVDTEERTLTVSFDGHSIEYEDSELDELTLAYATTIHKSQGSEYPVVVMPLLMTHFVMLQRNLVYTGITRAKKLCIIVGTTKALAYAIHNMVVLKRNTRLKERLTDKSNKQYE
;
A
#
# COMPACT_ATOMS: atom_id res chain seq x y z
N MET A 1 -20.51 6.15 35.38
CA MET A 1 -21.09 5.35 34.29
C MET A 1 -22.56 5.21 34.52
N GLU A 2 -23.36 5.62 33.58
CA GLU A 2 -24.82 5.52 33.60
C GLU A 2 -25.24 4.43 32.61
N LYS A 3 -26.31 3.70 32.95
CA LYS A 3 -26.83 2.63 32.08
C LYS A 3 -28.19 3.08 31.55
N ILE A 4 -28.28 3.15 30.21
CA ILE A 4 -29.50 3.54 29.51
C ILE A 4 -29.99 2.42 28.61
N LYS A 5 -31.31 2.30 28.46
CA LYS A 5 -31.94 1.43 27.49
C LYS A 5 -32.57 2.29 26.40
N CYS A 6 -32.17 2.10 25.16
CA CYS A 6 -32.61 2.92 24.05
C CYS A 6 -32.97 2.08 22.83
N THR A 7 -33.87 2.58 21.98
CA THR A 7 -34.23 1.98 20.68
C THR A 7 -33.65 2.84 19.58
N ILE A 8 -32.99 2.24 18.61
CA ILE A 8 -32.40 2.95 17.45
C ILE A 8 -33.52 3.37 16.51
N GLU A 9 -33.72 4.68 16.34
CA GLU A 9 -34.65 5.24 15.37
C GLU A 9 -33.98 5.47 14.00
N ARG A 10 -32.72 5.90 14.04
CA ARG A 10 -31.94 6.21 12.81
C ARG A 10 -30.46 6.14 13.09
N ILE A 11 -29.70 5.60 12.13
CA ILE A 11 -28.23 5.64 12.11
C ILE A 11 -27.83 6.87 11.28
N THR A 12 -27.32 7.90 11.95
CA THR A 12 -26.92 9.15 11.28
C THR A 12 -25.54 9.04 10.65
N PHE A 13 -24.66 8.26 11.28
CA PHE A 13 -23.31 7.99 10.78
C PHE A 13 -22.85 6.64 11.32
N GLN A 14 -22.17 5.89 10.48
CA GLN A 14 -21.47 4.66 10.86
C GLN A 14 -20.16 4.55 10.09
N ASN A 15 -19.06 4.36 10.80
CA ASN A 15 -17.76 4.09 10.19
C ASN A 15 -17.58 2.58 10.10
N PRO A 16 -17.52 2.00 8.89
CA PRO A 16 -17.42 0.55 8.73
C PRO A 16 -16.06 -0.04 9.14
N GLU A 17 -14.99 0.78 9.23
CA GLU A 17 -13.67 0.29 9.60
C GLU A 17 -13.50 0.10 11.11
N ASN A 18 -14.03 1.03 11.91
CA ASN A 18 -13.86 1.02 13.35
C ASN A 18 -15.19 0.91 14.12
N GLY A 19 -16.32 0.83 13.41
CA GLY A 19 -17.66 0.71 13.99
C GLY A 19 -18.16 1.95 14.72
N TYR A 20 -17.42 3.08 14.69
CA TYR A 20 -17.90 4.31 15.33
C TYR A 20 -19.18 4.77 14.66
N SER A 21 -20.23 4.89 15.46
CA SER A 21 -21.57 5.22 14.98
C SER A 21 -22.16 6.36 15.77
N VAL A 22 -23.00 7.14 15.10
CA VAL A 22 -23.84 8.18 15.67
C VAL A 22 -25.29 7.74 15.47
N LEU A 23 -25.93 7.36 16.56
CA LEU A 23 -27.29 6.82 16.58
C LEU A 23 -28.25 7.86 17.11
N GLN A 24 -29.38 8.05 16.44
CA GLN A 24 -30.54 8.74 17.02
C GLN A 24 -31.44 7.70 17.65
N THR A 25 -31.68 7.86 18.92
CA THR A 25 -32.35 6.84 19.74
C THR A 25 -33.47 7.42 20.58
N THR A 26 -34.48 6.61 20.78
CA THR A 26 -35.53 6.89 21.78
C THR A 26 -35.16 6.24 23.12
N ILE A 27 -35.10 7.04 24.18
CA ILE A 27 -34.79 6.58 25.53
C ILE A 27 -36.02 6.76 26.41
N LYS A 28 -36.39 5.72 27.15
CA LYS A 28 -37.56 5.81 28.07
C LYS A 28 -37.36 6.89 29.11
N GLY A 29 -38.27 7.88 29.16
CA GLY A 29 -38.18 9.03 30.04
C GLY A 29 -37.72 10.33 29.38
N TYR A 30 -37.29 10.30 28.16
CA TYR A 30 -36.98 11.49 27.36
C TYR A 30 -38.07 11.70 26.30
N ARG A 31 -38.45 12.97 26.08
CA ARG A 31 -39.52 13.35 25.12
C ARG A 31 -38.99 13.46 23.69
N GLU A 32 -37.69 13.72 23.52
CA GLU A 32 -37.03 13.90 22.25
C GLU A 32 -36.02 12.79 22.04
N GLU A 33 -35.72 12.49 20.74
CA GLU A 33 -34.65 11.57 20.38
C GLU A 33 -33.32 12.05 20.94
N GLN A 34 -32.55 11.13 21.48
CA GLN A 34 -31.23 11.40 22.05
C GLN A 34 -30.12 10.82 21.15
N THR A 35 -29.03 11.57 21.03
CA THR A 35 -27.87 11.11 20.27
C THR A 35 -26.99 10.22 21.14
N VAL A 36 -26.78 8.98 20.71
CA VAL A 36 -25.84 8.03 21.31
C VAL A 36 -24.69 7.83 20.38
N VAL A 37 -23.46 8.03 20.86
CA VAL A 37 -22.23 7.89 20.08
C VAL A 37 -21.33 6.85 20.71
N GLY A 38 -20.67 6.06 19.88
CA GLY A 38 -19.76 5.02 20.36
C GLY A 38 -19.36 4.07 19.24
N ILE A 39 -18.72 2.98 19.62
CA ILE A 39 -18.38 1.91 18.69
C ILE A 39 -19.52 0.91 18.68
N PHE A 40 -20.36 0.99 17.66
CA PHE A 40 -21.47 0.08 17.43
C PHE A 40 -21.26 -0.59 16.08
N HIS A 41 -21.20 -1.90 16.08
CA HIS A 41 -21.03 -2.66 14.84
C HIS A 41 -22.34 -3.39 14.53
N GLU A 42 -22.76 -3.33 13.28
CA GLU A 42 -23.95 -4.03 12.76
C GLU A 42 -25.26 -3.79 13.52
N VAL A 43 -25.37 -2.64 14.18
CA VAL A 43 -26.64 -2.23 14.78
C VAL A 43 -27.61 -1.80 13.69
N THR A 44 -28.88 -2.11 13.88
CA THR A 44 -29.94 -1.83 12.91
C THR A 44 -30.99 -0.92 13.49
N VAL A 45 -31.70 -0.23 12.60
CA VAL A 45 -32.86 0.56 12.98
C VAL A 45 -33.92 -0.36 13.58
N GLY A 46 -34.45 0.01 14.74
CA GLY A 46 -35.40 -0.79 15.51
C GLY A 46 -34.77 -1.72 16.55
N ALA A 47 -33.44 -1.88 16.56
CA ALA A 47 -32.77 -2.63 17.63
C ALA A 47 -32.88 -1.90 19.00
N VAL A 48 -33.03 -2.69 20.06
CA VAL A 48 -33.04 -2.19 21.41
C VAL A 48 -31.66 -2.43 22.02
N LEU A 49 -31.03 -1.33 22.43
CA LEU A 49 -29.72 -1.38 23.05
C LEU A 49 -29.79 -1.06 24.53
N THR A 50 -29.08 -1.84 25.32
CA THR A 50 -28.69 -1.46 26.66
C THR A 50 -27.26 -0.96 26.62
N VAL A 51 -27.07 0.34 26.92
CA VAL A 51 -25.82 1.06 26.74
C VAL A 51 -25.31 1.58 28.06
N GLU A 52 -24.04 1.34 28.37
CA GLU A 52 -23.32 1.88 29.53
C GLU A 52 -22.32 2.94 29.07
N GLY A 53 -22.35 4.12 29.68
CA GLY A 53 -21.51 5.24 29.27
C GLY A 53 -21.76 6.51 30.09
N ASN A 54 -21.41 7.65 29.50
CA ASN A 54 -21.54 8.95 30.16
C ASN A 54 -22.10 10.00 29.21
N TRP A 55 -22.92 10.92 29.74
CA TRP A 55 -23.34 12.10 28.99
C TRP A 55 -22.18 13.09 28.85
N HIS A 56 -21.99 13.61 27.66
CA HIS A 56 -21.08 14.72 27.40
C HIS A 56 -21.71 15.74 26.45
N VAL A 57 -21.18 16.95 26.42
CA VAL A 57 -21.65 18.00 25.51
C VAL A 57 -20.55 18.26 24.50
N ASP A 58 -20.82 17.88 23.25
CA ASP A 58 -19.95 18.23 22.15
C ASP A 58 -20.16 19.67 21.70
N LYS A 59 -19.08 20.40 21.37
CA LYS A 59 -19.13 21.82 21.00
C LYS A 59 -19.90 22.09 19.70
N ARG A 60 -20.00 21.11 18.80
CA ARG A 60 -20.67 21.23 17.50
C ARG A 60 -22.02 20.52 17.45
N TYR A 61 -22.15 19.40 18.15
CA TYR A 61 -23.31 18.50 18.02
C TYR A 61 -24.19 18.44 19.26
N GLY A 62 -23.87 19.24 20.29
CA GLY A 62 -24.69 19.33 21.50
C GLY A 62 -24.53 18.15 22.45
N ARG A 63 -25.59 17.86 23.21
CA ARG A 63 -25.58 16.81 24.23
C ARG A 63 -25.66 15.42 23.60
N GLN A 64 -24.70 14.54 23.93
CA GLN A 64 -24.59 13.18 23.41
C GLN A 64 -24.28 12.20 24.55
N PHE A 65 -24.71 10.95 24.41
CA PHE A 65 -24.33 9.87 25.31
C PHE A 65 -23.19 9.08 24.69
N ALA A 66 -22.03 9.13 25.32
CA ALA A 66 -20.86 8.38 24.87
C ALA A 66 -20.90 6.96 25.42
N ALA A 67 -21.13 6.00 24.56
CA ALA A 67 -21.22 4.58 24.87
C ALA A 67 -19.81 3.98 25.01
N GLU A 68 -19.58 3.28 26.13
CA GLU A 68 -18.36 2.51 26.40
C GLU A 68 -18.60 1.01 26.24
N LYS A 69 -19.80 0.55 26.64
CA LYS A 69 -20.26 -0.84 26.49
C LYS A 69 -21.72 -0.85 26.06
N TRP A 70 -22.10 -1.87 25.32
CA TRP A 70 -23.49 -2.04 24.90
C TRP A 70 -23.82 -3.52 24.68
N THR A 71 -25.09 -3.84 24.80
CA THR A 71 -25.68 -5.14 24.47
C THR A 71 -26.98 -4.92 23.71
N GLU A 72 -27.21 -5.72 22.67
CA GLU A 72 -28.43 -5.72 21.91
C GLU A 72 -29.43 -6.70 22.53
N GLU A 73 -30.65 -6.25 22.74
CA GLU A 73 -31.76 -7.06 23.19
C GLU A 73 -32.81 -7.15 22.08
N LEU A 74 -33.50 -8.30 21.98
CA LEU A 74 -34.63 -8.40 21.09
C LEU A 74 -35.74 -7.42 21.56
N PRO A 75 -36.39 -6.73 20.62
CA PRO A 75 -37.49 -5.82 20.98
C PRO A 75 -38.60 -6.56 21.72
N ALA A 76 -39.04 -5.99 22.81
CA ALA A 76 -40.09 -6.54 23.65
C ALA A 76 -41.49 -5.92 23.41
N ASP A 77 -41.58 -4.97 22.47
CA ASP A 77 -42.84 -4.32 22.07
C ASP A 77 -43.15 -4.55 20.60
N ILE A 78 -44.43 -4.44 20.24
CA ILE A 78 -44.98 -4.73 18.92
C ILE A 78 -44.32 -3.88 17.82
N ILE A 79 -44.06 -2.61 18.09
CA ILE A 79 -43.47 -1.68 17.10
C ILE A 79 -42.01 -2.02 16.85
N GLY A 80 -41.26 -2.35 17.90
CA GLY A 80 -39.88 -2.78 17.83
C GLY A 80 -39.75 -4.09 17.05
N ILE A 81 -40.61 -5.08 17.31
CA ILE A 81 -40.65 -6.37 16.60
C ILE A 81 -40.93 -6.14 15.11
N GLU A 82 -41.88 -5.26 14.77
CA GLU A 82 -42.23 -4.93 13.39
C GLU A 82 -41.01 -4.30 12.65
N LYS A 83 -40.39 -3.31 13.29
CA LYS A 83 -39.17 -2.65 12.71
C LYS A 83 -38.03 -3.62 12.55
N TYR A 84 -37.74 -4.46 13.55
CA TYR A 84 -36.67 -5.45 13.52
C TYR A 84 -36.86 -6.45 12.37
N LEU A 85 -38.03 -7.05 12.25
CA LEU A 85 -38.32 -7.98 11.17
C LEU A 85 -38.32 -7.30 9.78
N GLY A 86 -38.76 -6.05 9.72
CA GLY A 86 -38.84 -5.28 8.48
C GLY A 86 -37.50 -4.68 8.02
N SER A 87 -36.46 -4.74 8.84
CA SER A 87 -35.14 -4.16 8.55
C SER A 87 -34.36 -4.85 7.40
N GLY A 88 -34.83 -6.04 6.94
CA GLY A 88 -34.14 -6.85 5.94
C GLY A 88 -33.18 -7.89 6.50
N LEU A 89 -32.99 -7.93 7.80
CA LEU A 89 -32.14 -8.92 8.48
C LEU A 89 -32.63 -10.36 8.23
N VAL A 90 -33.95 -10.56 8.29
CA VAL A 90 -34.55 -11.87 8.05
C VAL A 90 -34.97 -12.00 6.57
N LYS A 91 -34.20 -12.79 5.79
CA LYS A 91 -34.50 -12.99 4.36
C LYS A 91 -35.90 -13.58 4.18
N GLY A 92 -36.72 -12.90 3.37
CA GLY A 92 -38.10 -13.29 3.10
C GLY A 92 -39.14 -12.48 3.87
N ILE A 93 -38.72 -11.59 4.79
CA ILE A 93 -39.58 -10.65 5.48
C ILE A 93 -39.20 -9.21 5.09
N GLY A 94 -40.07 -8.53 4.36
CA GLY A 94 -39.95 -7.08 4.14
C GLY A 94 -40.89 -6.30 5.04
N PRO A 95 -40.86 -4.95 5.05
CA PRO A 95 -41.66 -4.12 5.98
C PRO A 95 -43.16 -4.43 5.96
N LYS A 96 -43.74 -4.65 4.78
CA LYS A 96 -45.16 -5.00 4.65
C LYS A 96 -45.49 -6.37 5.28
N MET A 97 -44.58 -7.33 5.12
CA MET A 97 -44.76 -8.68 5.62
C MET A 97 -44.52 -8.71 7.15
N ALA A 98 -43.52 -7.99 7.64
CA ALA A 98 -43.28 -7.82 9.09
C ALA A 98 -44.56 -7.33 9.80
N LYS A 99 -45.22 -6.31 9.24
CA LYS A 99 -46.48 -5.77 9.77
C LYS A 99 -47.61 -6.79 9.81
N LEU A 100 -47.73 -7.66 8.81
CA LEU A 100 -48.73 -8.73 8.76
C LEU A 100 -48.44 -9.81 9.79
N ILE A 101 -47.17 -10.24 9.92
CA ILE A 101 -46.74 -11.26 10.87
C ILE A 101 -46.98 -10.76 12.32
N VAL A 102 -46.51 -9.56 12.63
CA VAL A 102 -46.64 -8.98 13.98
C VAL A 102 -48.10 -8.68 14.33
N LYS A 103 -48.91 -8.30 13.34
CA LYS A 103 -50.35 -8.14 13.55
C LYS A 103 -51.04 -9.46 13.89
N HIS A 104 -50.56 -10.59 13.39
CA HIS A 104 -51.14 -11.92 13.62
C HIS A 104 -50.67 -12.53 14.95
N PHE A 105 -49.37 -12.46 15.23
CA PHE A 105 -48.76 -13.14 16.40
C PHE A 105 -48.41 -12.19 17.58
N GLY A 106 -48.46 -10.88 17.37
CA GLY A 106 -48.17 -9.90 18.43
C GLY A 106 -46.78 -10.09 19.05
N LEU A 107 -46.70 -10.16 20.37
CA LEU A 107 -45.46 -10.34 21.11
C LEU A 107 -44.87 -11.75 20.97
N GLU A 108 -45.65 -12.76 20.59
CA GLU A 108 -45.20 -14.16 20.37
C GLU A 108 -44.49 -14.35 19.04
N THR A 109 -44.34 -13.31 18.24
CA THR A 109 -43.80 -13.39 16.87
C THR A 109 -42.43 -14.07 16.82
N PHE A 110 -41.49 -13.70 17.67
CA PHE A 110 -40.17 -14.29 17.73
C PHE A 110 -40.20 -15.75 18.18
N GLU A 111 -41.01 -16.08 19.15
CA GLU A 111 -41.22 -17.42 19.66
C GLU A 111 -41.79 -18.35 18.59
N VAL A 112 -42.74 -17.86 17.79
CA VAL A 112 -43.31 -18.60 16.65
C VAL A 112 -42.25 -18.82 15.56
N ILE A 113 -41.46 -17.82 15.23
CA ILE A 113 -40.39 -17.98 14.21
C ILE A 113 -39.34 -18.98 14.68
N GLU A 114 -39.00 -18.98 15.97
CA GLU A 114 -37.94 -19.81 16.55
C GLU A 114 -38.39 -21.26 16.78
N ASN A 115 -39.58 -21.46 17.38
CA ASN A 115 -39.99 -22.78 17.84
C ASN A 115 -41.04 -23.46 16.96
N ASP A 116 -41.82 -22.72 16.18
CA ASP A 116 -42.90 -23.23 15.34
C ASP A 116 -43.12 -22.41 14.07
N ALA A 117 -42.05 -22.30 13.25
CA ALA A 117 -42.05 -21.50 12.04
C ALA A 117 -43.15 -21.91 11.02
N ASP A 118 -43.71 -23.11 11.13
CA ASP A 118 -44.80 -23.57 10.24
C ASP A 118 -46.09 -22.81 10.50
N ARG A 119 -46.31 -22.24 11.69
CA ARG A 119 -47.45 -21.35 11.98
C ARG A 119 -47.41 -20.06 11.17
N LEU A 120 -46.28 -19.67 10.61
CA LEU A 120 -46.19 -18.52 9.69
C LEU A 120 -47.07 -18.74 8.44
N LEU A 121 -47.46 -19.97 8.11
CA LEU A 121 -48.42 -20.27 7.05
C LEU A 121 -49.84 -19.71 7.35
N GLU A 122 -50.16 -19.41 8.60
CA GLU A 122 -51.41 -18.77 9.02
C GLU A 122 -51.50 -17.31 8.51
N VAL A 123 -50.36 -16.69 8.19
CA VAL A 123 -50.28 -15.30 7.71
C VAL A 123 -50.51 -15.22 6.19
N PRO A 124 -51.51 -14.45 5.70
CA PRO A 124 -51.80 -14.31 4.30
C PRO A 124 -50.56 -13.84 3.51
N GLY A 125 -50.19 -14.58 2.45
CA GLY A 125 -49.05 -14.26 1.59
C GLY A 125 -47.75 -14.96 1.98
N ILE A 126 -47.72 -15.80 3.01
CA ILE A 126 -46.58 -16.66 3.36
C ILE A 126 -46.88 -18.09 2.89
N GLY A 127 -46.09 -18.58 1.95
CA GLY A 127 -46.14 -19.97 1.46
C GLY A 127 -44.95 -20.77 2.02
N LYS A 128 -45.03 -22.13 1.87
CA LYS A 128 -44.00 -23.08 2.38
C LYS A 128 -42.57 -22.71 2.01
N GLY A 129 -42.31 -22.24 0.77
CA GLY A 129 -40.98 -21.85 0.32
C GLY A 129 -40.46 -20.58 1.04
N ARG A 130 -41.35 -19.71 1.48
CA ARG A 130 -40.97 -18.50 2.25
C ARG A 130 -40.71 -18.85 3.71
N VAL A 131 -41.50 -19.75 4.30
CA VAL A 131 -41.26 -20.28 5.66
C VAL A 131 -39.87 -20.91 5.74
N GLY A 132 -39.47 -21.73 4.77
CA GLY A 132 -38.13 -22.29 4.73
C GLY A 132 -37.02 -21.23 4.71
N LYS A 133 -37.18 -20.20 3.85
CA LYS A 133 -36.21 -19.07 3.79
C LYS A 133 -36.14 -18.28 5.10
N ILE A 134 -37.27 -18.07 5.76
CA ILE A 134 -37.32 -17.37 7.07
C ILE A 134 -36.63 -18.21 8.13
N ARG A 135 -36.94 -19.50 8.23
CA ARG A 135 -36.32 -20.43 9.17
C ARG A 135 -34.79 -20.49 8.99
N ASP A 136 -34.33 -20.74 7.78
CA ASP A 136 -32.88 -20.80 7.46
C ASP A 136 -32.16 -19.48 7.79
N SER A 137 -32.84 -18.35 7.55
CA SER A 137 -32.28 -17.04 7.84
C SER A 137 -32.24 -16.77 9.34
N TRP A 138 -33.27 -17.21 10.09
CA TRP A 138 -33.35 -17.07 11.54
C TRP A 138 -32.31 -17.94 12.27
N GLU A 139 -32.19 -19.21 11.87
CA GLU A 139 -31.15 -20.13 12.40
C GLU A 139 -29.73 -19.58 12.16
N LYS A 140 -29.46 -19.10 10.95
CA LYS A 140 -28.17 -18.44 10.65
C LYS A 140 -27.90 -17.23 11.53
N GLN A 141 -28.92 -16.43 11.82
CA GLN A 141 -28.76 -15.27 12.71
C GLN A 141 -28.50 -15.68 14.16
N LYS A 142 -29.12 -16.76 14.63
CA LYS A 142 -28.88 -17.30 15.96
C LYS A 142 -27.43 -17.78 16.11
N ASP A 143 -26.94 -18.58 15.14
CA ASP A 143 -25.55 -19.02 15.11
C ASP A 143 -24.58 -17.82 15.09
N VAL A 144 -24.88 -16.82 14.25
CA VAL A 144 -24.08 -15.57 14.19
C VAL A 144 -24.09 -14.85 15.52
N LYS A 145 -25.26 -14.72 16.17
CA LYS A 145 -25.41 -14.03 17.44
C LYS A 145 -24.59 -14.70 18.55
N ASP A 146 -24.67 -16.02 18.67
CA ASP A 146 -23.94 -16.79 19.68
C ASP A 146 -22.42 -16.65 19.50
N ILE A 147 -21.95 -16.72 18.25
CA ILE A 147 -20.54 -16.51 17.90
C ILE A 147 -20.12 -15.07 18.19
N MET A 148 -20.95 -14.08 17.84
CA MET A 148 -20.69 -12.67 18.12
C MET A 148 -20.61 -12.40 19.62
N VAL A 149 -21.54 -12.93 20.42
CA VAL A 149 -21.53 -12.80 21.89
C VAL A 149 -20.28 -13.41 22.48
N PHE A 150 -19.90 -14.61 22.03
CA PHE A 150 -18.67 -15.29 22.49
C PHE A 150 -17.43 -14.43 22.17
N LEU A 151 -17.28 -14.02 20.92
CA LEU A 151 -16.11 -13.25 20.46
C LEU A 151 -16.03 -11.88 21.14
N GLN A 152 -17.16 -11.18 21.28
CA GLN A 152 -17.21 -9.89 21.98
C GLN A 152 -16.91 -10.03 23.48
N GLY A 153 -17.39 -11.09 24.10
CA GLY A 153 -17.05 -11.41 25.50
C GLY A 153 -15.54 -11.58 25.72
N HIS A 154 -14.82 -12.01 24.67
CA HIS A 154 -13.36 -12.11 24.67
C HIS A 154 -12.67 -10.90 24.00
N GLY A 155 -13.40 -9.77 23.80
CA GLY A 155 -12.86 -8.48 23.38
C GLY A 155 -12.54 -8.36 21.90
N VAL A 156 -13.11 -9.24 21.09
CA VAL A 156 -13.10 -9.09 19.62
C VAL A 156 -14.11 -8.01 19.24
N SER A 157 -13.71 -7.06 18.40
CA SER A 157 -14.68 -6.10 17.86
C SER A 157 -15.67 -6.81 16.94
N SER A 158 -16.89 -6.29 16.83
CA SER A 158 -17.93 -6.89 15.97
C SER A 158 -17.50 -6.96 14.50
N THR A 159 -16.73 -5.99 14.01
CA THR A 159 -16.16 -6.03 12.65
C THR A 159 -15.27 -7.27 12.43
N TYR A 160 -14.43 -7.58 13.43
CA TYR A 160 -13.61 -8.78 13.35
C TYR A 160 -14.43 -10.06 13.57
N ALA A 161 -15.40 -10.04 14.48
CA ALA A 161 -16.30 -11.16 14.70
C ALA A 161 -17.09 -11.53 13.43
N ALA A 162 -17.57 -10.53 12.68
CA ALA A 162 -18.22 -10.76 11.38
C ALA A 162 -17.27 -11.36 10.34
N LYS A 163 -16.00 -10.91 10.28
CA LYS A 163 -14.98 -11.47 9.40
C LYS A 163 -14.62 -12.91 9.78
N ILE A 164 -14.50 -13.18 11.09
CA ILE A 164 -14.24 -14.51 11.65
C ILE A 164 -15.37 -15.47 11.26
N TYR A 165 -16.62 -15.04 11.44
CA TYR A 165 -17.77 -15.84 11.03
C TYR A 165 -17.82 -16.08 9.52
N LYS A 166 -17.53 -15.06 8.72
CA LYS A 166 -17.48 -15.19 7.25
C LYS A 166 -16.43 -16.23 6.81
N GLN A 167 -15.30 -16.31 7.51
CA GLN A 167 -14.20 -17.22 7.20
C GLN A 167 -14.47 -18.65 7.67
N TYR A 168 -14.91 -18.82 8.92
CA TYR A 168 -15.00 -20.14 9.56
C TYR A 168 -16.44 -20.64 9.79
N GLY A 169 -17.45 -19.80 9.57
CA GLY A 169 -18.85 -20.17 9.79
C GLY A 169 -19.11 -20.64 11.21
N LYS A 170 -19.77 -21.80 11.35
CA LYS A 170 -20.10 -22.40 12.65
C LYS A 170 -18.90 -22.87 13.47
N GLU A 171 -17.76 -23.12 12.82
CA GLU A 171 -16.52 -23.55 13.48
C GLU A 171 -15.74 -22.38 14.13
N SER A 172 -16.24 -21.15 14.03
CA SER A 172 -15.54 -19.93 14.50
C SER A 172 -15.10 -20.02 15.95
N ILE A 173 -15.97 -20.49 16.85
CA ILE A 173 -15.68 -20.59 18.29
C ILE A 173 -14.57 -21.62 18.52
N GLU A 174 -14.73 -22.83 17.95
CA GLU A 174 -13.79 -23.94 18.10
C GLU A 174 -12.41 -23.55 17.58
N LYS A 175 -12.34 -22.99 16.37
CA LYS A 175 -11.09 -22.51 15.76
C LYS A 175 -10.38 -21.47 16.61
N VAL A 176 -11.12 -20.47 17.10
CA VAL A 176 -10.55 -19.38 17.91
C VAL A 176 -10.15 -19.89 19.30
N GLN A 177 -10.87 -20.86 19.88
CA GLN A 177 -10.52 -21.47 21.15
C GLN A 177 -9.32 -22.40 21.03
N ASP A 178 -9.18 -23.14 19.91
CA ASP A 178 -8.05 -24.04 19.69
C ASP A 178 -6.77 -23.28 19.37
N ASN A 179 -6.83 -22.30 18.46
CA ASN A 179 -5.67 -21.49 18.08
C ASN A 179 -6.07 -20.07 17.64
N PRO A 180 -6.13 -19.10 18.55
CA PRO A 180 -6.50 -17.72 18.19
C PRO A 180 -5.53 -17.05 17.21
N TYR A 181 -4.30 -17.57 17.07
CA TYR A 181 -3.31 -16.99 16.17
C TYR A 181 -3.59 -17.28 14.68
N CYS A 182 -4.41 -18.30 14.37
CA CYS A 182 -4.86 -18.53 13.00
C CYS A 182 -5.63 -17.33 12.42
N LEU A 183 -6.21 -16.49 13.27
CA LEU A 183 -6.88 -15.27 12.85
C LEU A 183 -5.93 -14.29 12.14
N ALA A 184 -4.67 -14.25 12.55
CA ALA A 184 -3.67 -13.39 11.94
C ALA A 184 -3.19 -13.89 10.57
N ASP A 185 -3.27 -15.21 10.37
CA ASP A 185 -2.85 -15.87 9.12
C ASP A 185 -4.00 -15.86 8.08
N ASP A 186 -5.24 -16.13 8.53
CA ASP A 186 -6.38 -16.41 7.65
C ASP A 186 -7.28 -15.19 7.38
N ILE A 187 -7.22 -14.12 8.22
CA ILE A 187 -8.17 -13.02 8.12
C ILE A 187 -7.47 -11.69 7.88
N TRP A 188 -7.62 -11.17 6.69
CA TRP A 188 -7.06 -9.86 6.35
C TRP A 188 -7.55 -8.74 7.29
N GLY A 189 -6.59 -8.04 7.88
CA GLY A 189 -6.81 -6.94 8.82
C GLY A 189 -6.81 -7.35 10.30
N ILE A 190 -6.75 -8.66 10.62
CA ILE A 190 -6.43 -9.13 11.96
C ILE A 190 -4.93 -9.43 11.99
N GLY A 191 -4.15 -8.60 12.69
CA GLY A 191 -2.73 -8.83 12.87
C GLY A 191 -2.44 -9.56 14.19
N PHE A 192 -1.17 -10.01 14.37
CA PHE A 192 -0.69 -10.69 15.57
C PHE A 192 -1.15 -10.03 16.88
N LYS A 193 -1.01 -8.70 17.01
CA LYS A 193 -1.39 -7.99 18.24
C LYS A 193 -2.86 -8.14 18.62
N THR A 194 -3.74 -8.16 17.63
CA THR A 194 -5.17 -8.39 17.84
C THR A 194 -5.43 -9.84 18.24
N ALA A 195 -4.83 -10.79 17.54
CA ALA A 195 -4.92 -12.22 17.86
C ALA A 195 -4.35 -12.52 19.26
N ASP A 196 -3.23 -11.89 19.62
CA ASP A 196 -2.59 -12.02 20.94
C ASP A 196 -3.47 -11.48 22.07
N SER A 197 -4.12 -10.34 21.85
CA SER A 197 -5.09 -9.79 22.82
C SER A 197 -6.31 -10.70 23.01
N ILE A 198 -6.75 -11.40 21.97
CA ILE A 198 -7.83 -12.39 22.07
C ILE A 198 -7.34 -13.63 22.83
N ALA A 199 -6.14 -14.12 22.51
CA ALA A 199 -5.53 -15.25 23.19
C ALA A 199 -5.36 -15.00 24.69
N GLU A 200 -4.90 -13.83 25.08
CA GLU A 200 -4.76 -13.44 26.50
C GLU A 200 -6.12 -13.50 27.24
N LYS A 201 -7.20 -13.04 26.62
CA LYS A 201 -8.54 -13.10 27.19
C LYS A 201 -9.14 -14.50 27.23
N LEU A 202 -8.70 -15.38 26.33
CA LEU A 202 -9.02 -16.81 26.34
C LEU A 202 -8.20 -17.59 27.39
N GLY A 203 -7.25 -16.93 28.07
CA GLY A 203 -6.44 -17.55 29.12
C GLY A 203 -5.19 -18.26 28.63
N TYR A 204 -4.70 -17.94 27.41
CA TYR A 204 -3.44 -18.48 26.91
C TYR A 204 -2.26 -17.95 27.73
N GLU A 205 -1.33 -18.81 28.05
CA GLU A 205 -0.14 -18.47 28.81
C GLU A 205 0.86 -17.68 27.94
N LYS A 206 1.68 -16.83 28.61
CA LYS A 206 2.69 -16.02 27.92
C LYS A 206 3.73 -16.84 27.14
N ASN A 207 4.02 -18.03 27.63
CA ASN A 207 5.02 -18.96 27.06
C ASN A 207 4.38 -20.05 26.17
N ASP A 208 3.09 -19.92 25.79
CA ASP A 208 2.43 -20.90 24.91
C ASP A 208 3.20 -21.04 23.58
N PRO A 209 3.52 -22.25 23.13
CA PRO A 209 4.29 -22.50 21.91
C PRO A 209 3.66 -21.87 20.65
N ARG A 210 2.32 -21.86 20.56
CA ARG A 210 1.59 -21.24 19.42
C ARG A 210 1.79 -19.72 19.42
N ARG A 211 1.78 -19.09 20.61
CA ARG A 211 2.09 -17.69 20.80
C ARG A 211 3.52 -17.36 20.37
N CYS A 212 4.49 -18.15 20.83
CA CYS A 212 5.90 -17.98 20.46
C CYS A 212 6.09 -18.11 18.94
N ARG A 213 5.48 -19.13 18.31
CA ARG A 213 5.52 -19.34 16.86
C ARG A 213 4.96 -18.13 16.10
N SER A 214 3.75 -17.71 16.42
CA SER A 214 3.12 -16.55 15.75
C SER A 214 3.87 -15.26 16.00
N GLY A 215 4.43 -15.05 17.18
CA GLY A 215 5.28 -13.91 17.50
C GLY A 215 6.58 -13.85 16.71
N ILE A 216 7.22 -15.02 16.48
CA ILE A 216 8.41 -15.12 15.62
C ILE A 216 8.06 -14.75 14.18
N LEU A 217 6.96 -15.29 13.61
CA LEU A 217 6.51 -14.97 12.26
C LEU A 217 6.19 -13.47 12.12
N TYR A 218 5.51 -12.89 13.11
CA TYR A 218 5.21 -11.47 13.13
C TYR A 218 6.47 -10.61 13.18
N THR A 219 7.46 -11.00 13.99
CA THR A 219 8.75 -10.30 14.10
C THR A 219 9.49 -10.32 12.76
N LEU A 220 9.57 -11.48 12.10
CA LEU A 220 10.16 -11.58 10.76
C LEU A 220 9.37 -10.79 9.73
N GLY A 221 8.03 -10.83 9.78
CA GLY A 221 7.18 -10.02 8.92
C GLY A 221 7.45 -8.53 9.07
N LYS A 222 7.61 -8.03 10.30
CA LYS A 222 7.97 -6.63 10.56
C LYS A 222 9.35 -6.26 10.01
N LEU A 223 10.34 -7.11 10.19
CA LEU A 223 11.66 -6.92 9.61
C LEU A 223 11.60 -6.88 8.06
N SER A 224 10.71 -7.67 7.47
CA SER A 224 10.50 -7.66 6.01
C SER A 224 9.84 -6.37 5.52
N GLU A 225 8.91 -5.78 6.30
CA GLU A 225 8.36 -4.43 6.03
C GLU A 225 9.45 -3.35 6.07
N ASP A 226 10.50 -3.52 6.89
CA ASP A 226 11.67 -2.66 6.94
C ASP A 226 12.70 -2.97 5.83
N GLY A 227 12.40 -3.95 4.98
CA GLY A 227 13.18 -4.33 3.80
C GLY A 227 14.21 -5.43 4.02
N HIS A 228 14.24 -6.09 5.19
CA HIS A 228 15.12 -7.23 5.47
C HIS A 228 14.58 -8.51 4.82
N CYS A 229 15.43 -9.34 4.24
CA CYS A 229 15.07 -10.69 3.78
C CYS A 229 15.17 -11.73 4.90
N TYR A 230 16.05 -11.50 5.87
CA TYR A 230 16.29 -12.40 7.00
C TYR A 230 16.57 -11.65 8.30
N ALA A 231 16.50 -12.36 9.40
CA ALA A 231 17.01 -11.92 10.69
C ALA A 231 18.15 -12.81 11.15
N GLU A 232 19.14 -12.25 11.85
CA GLU A 232 20.11 -13.04 12.59
C GLU A 232 19.43 -13.68 13.81
N ARG A 233 19.82 -14.92 14.14
CA ARG A 233 19.17 -15.72 15.19
C ARG A 233 19.07 -14.96 16.52
N GLU A 234 20.17 -14.38 16.99
CA GLU A 234 20.20 -13.65 18.27
C GLU A 234 19.27 -12.42 18.24
N GLN A 235 19.30 -11.67 17.13
CA GLN A 235 18.44 -10.49 16.95
C GLN A 235 16.96 -10.89 16.94
N LEU A 236 16.62 -11.99 16.25
CA LEU A 236 15.25 -12.48 16.16
C LEU A 236 14.71 -12.88 17.52
N VAL A 237 15.45 -13.68 18.27
CA VAL A 237 15.09 -14.11 19.63
C VAL A 237 14.93 -12.92 20.55
N LYS A 238 15.86 -11.96 20.52
CA LYS A 238 15.77 -10.75 21.32
C LYS A 238 14.54 -9.91 20.99
N SER A 239 14.28 -9.69 19.71
CA SER A 239 13.12 -8.89 19.27
C SER A 239 11.79 -9.59 19.58
N ALA A 240 11.73 -10.91 19.41
CA ALA A 240 10.56 -11.70 19.78
C ALA A 240 10.31 -11.68 21.30
N LYS A 241 11.38 -11.76 22.12
CA LYS A 241 11.31 -11.67 23.59
C LYS A 241 10.76 -10.31 24.05
N GLU A 242 11.23 -9.23 23.45
CA GLU A 242 10.75 -7.86 23.73
C GLU A 242 9.27 -7.71 23.33
N LEU A 243 8.87 -8.24 22.17
CA LEU A 243 7.50 -8.20 21.67
C LEU A 243 6.56 -9.01 22.56
N LEU A 244 6.92 -10.26 22.86
CA LEU A 244 6.07 -11.21 23.56
C LEU A 244 6.11 -11.03 25.09
N GLN A 245 7.13 -10.36 25.63
CA GLN A 245 7.38 -10.32 27.06
C GLN A 245 7.39 -11.72 27.70
N ALA A 246 7.92 -12.69 26.95
CA ALA A 246 8.04 -14.10 27.31
C ALA A 246 9.49 -14.46 27.67
N GLU A 247 9.70 -15.64 28.20
CA GLU A 247 11.03 -16.16 28.48
C GLU A 247 11.74 -16.54 27.17
N GLU A 248 13.06 -16.57 27.20
CA GLU A 248 13.88 -16.81 26.01
C GLU A 248 13.85 -18.29 25.55
N GLU A 249 13.82 -19.19 26.52
CA GLU A 249 13.87 -20.62 26.24
C GLU A 249 12.66 -21.13 25.42
N PRO A 250 11.39 -20.81 25.75
CA PRO A 250 10.23 -21.17 24.93
C PRO A 250 10.29 -20.61 23.51
N ILE A 251 10.80 -19.38 23.34
CA ILE A 251 10.98 -18.76 22.03
C ILE A 251 12.01 -19.52 21.21
N THR A 252 13.14 -19.87 21.83
CA THR A 252 14.22 -20.61 21.17
C THR A 252 13.75 -22.03 20.78
N GLN A 253 13.03 -22.72 21.66
CA GLN A 253 12.45 -24.03 21.36
C GLN A 253 11.44 -23.96 20.19
N ALA A 254 10.56 -22.97 20.18
CA ALA A 254 9.62 -22.75 19.08
C ALA A 254 10.36 -22.48 17.77
N LEU A 255 11.40 -21.65 17.80
CA LEU A 255 12.23 -21.32 16.63
C LEU A 255 12.92 -22.58 16.07
N ASP A 256 13.52 -23.42 16.94
CA ASP A 256 14.16 -24.66 16.49
C ASP A 256 13.17 -25.65 15.89
N GLN A 257 11.97 -25.75 16.44
CA GLN A 257 10.89 -26.55 15.86
C GLN A 257 10.48 -26.04 14.48
N MET A 258 10.31 -24.71 14.32
CA MET A 258 9.96 -24.11 13.03
C MET A 258 11.03 -24.31 11.97
N ILE A 259 12.31 -24.30 12.34
CA ILE A 259 13.41 -24.61 11.43
C ILE A 259 13.37 -26.12 11.06
N ALA A 260 13.18 -26.99 12.03
CA ALA A 260 13.10 -28.43 11.80
C ALA A 260 11.91 -28.84 10.90
N SER A 261 10.76 -28.16 11.04
CA SER A 261 9.58 -28.35 10.19
C SER A 261 9.65 -27.66 8.83
N LYS A 262 10.70 -26.88 8.56
CA LYS A 262 10.86 -26.03 7.36
C LYS A 262 9.81 -24.91 7.22
N ASP A 263 9.19 -24.52 8.31
CA ASP A 263 8.35 -23.32 8.36
C ASP A 263 9.22 -22.06 8.31
N LEU A 264 10.48 -22.17 8.70
CA LEU A 264 11.53 -21.18 8.52
C LEU A 264 12.75 -21.83 7.87
N MET A 265 13.47 -21.06 7.08
CA MET A 265 14.69 -21.50 6.42
C MET A 265 15.91 -20.95 7.14
N LEU A 266 16.83 -21.83 7.52
CA LEU A 266 18.11 -21.47 8.11
C LEU A 266 19.22 -21.57 7.06
N ASP A 267 20.00 -20.52 6.92
CA ASP A 267 21.18 -20.43 6.05
C ASP A 267 22.33 -19.81 6.88
N ASP A 268 23.20 -20.65 7.39
CA ASP A 268 24.16 -20.33 8.49
C ASP A 268 23.41 -19.77 9.70
N GLU A 269 23.65 -18.48 10.05
CA GLU A 269 22.96 -17.77 11.15
C GLU A 269 21.73 -16.97 10.68
N ALA A 270 21.46 -16.94 9.38
CA ALA A 270 20.35 -16.18 8.80
C ALA A 270 19.06 -16.99 8.78
N ILE A 271 18.02 -16.45 9.38
CA ILE A 271 16.70 -17.05 9.44
C ILE A 271 15.75 -16.30 8.54
N PHE A 272 15.21 -17.01 7.57
CA PHE A 272 14.32 -16.47 6.53
C PHE A 272 12.91 -16.99 6.68
N LEU A 273 11.94 -16.16 6.28
CA LEU A 273 10.67 -16.70 5.80
C LEU A 273 10.91 -17.42 4.45
N PRO A 274 10.29 -18.57 4.20
CA PRO A 274 10.54 -19.38 3.00
C PRO A 274 10.45 -18.61 1.67
N PRO A 275 9.47 -17.70 1.45
CA PRO A 275 9.37 -16.95 0.21
C PRO A 275 10.62 -16.11 -0.11
N PHE A 276 11.24 -15.49 0.90
CA PHE A 276 12.44 -14.66 0.71
C PHE A 276 13.68 -15.51 0.46
N TYR A 277 13.82 -16.63 1.18
CA TYR A 277 14.91 -17.57 0.94
C TYR A 277 14.91 -18.09 -0.49
N TYR A 278 13.79 -18.66 -0.94
CA TYR A 278 13.66 -19.18 -2.29
C TYR A 278 13.76 -18.11 -3.37
N ALA A 279 13.32 -16.89 -3.08
CA ALA A 279 13.46 -15.77 -4.01
C ALA A 279 14.94 -15.39 -4.20
N GLU A 280 15.72 -15.26 -3.13
CA GLU A 280 17.15 -14.95 -3.26
C GLU A 280 17.92 -16.06 -3.98
N VAL A 281 17.66 -17.31 -3.64
CA VAL A 281 18.25 -18.48 -4.30
C VAL A 281 17.87 -18.48 -5.79
N GLY A 282 16.59 -18.29 -6.11
CA GLY A 282 16.09 -18.26 -7.48
C GLY A 282 16.72 -17.17 -8.31
N VAL A 283 16.80 -15.93 -7.78
CA VAL A 283 17.45 -14.80 -8.43
C VAL A 283 18.91 -15.07 -8.70
N ALA A 284 19.66 -15.57 -7.71
CA ALA A 284 21.08 -15.88 -7.86
C ALA A 284 21.32 -16.95 -8.90
N ASN A 285 20.60 -18.06 -8.85
CA ASN A 285 20.75 -19.17 -9.79
C ASN A 285 20.38 -18.76 -11.23
N LYS A 286 19.29 -18.02 -11.41
CA LYS A 286 18.87 -17.59 -12.75
C LYS A 286 19.82 -16.57 -13.36
N LEU A 287 20.32 -15.62 -12.57
CA LEU A 287 21.32 -14.64 -13.04
C LEU A 287 22.62 -15.35 -13.43
N ARG A 288 23.13 -16.29 -12.64
CA ARG A 288 24.32 -17.08 -13.02
C ARG A 288 24.12 -17.81 -14.32
N ARG A 289 23.02 -18.54 -14.49
CA ARG A 289 22.69 -19.26 -15.74
C ARG A 289 22.59 -18.32 -16.93
N LEU A 290 22.01 -17.13 -16.77
CA LEU A 290 21.97 -16.11 -17.81
C LEU A 290 23.38 -15.64 -18.18
N ILE A 291 24.22 -15.31 -17.19
CA ILE A 291 25.60 -14.81 -17.41
C ILE A 291 26.48 -15.84 -18.10
N GLU A 292 26.34 -17.10 -17.72
CA GLU A 292 27.12 -18.22 -18.29
C GLU A 292 26.66 -18.63 -19.70
N THR A 293 25.42 -18.23 -20.08
CA THR A 293 24.89 -18.57 -21.40
C THR A 293 25.62 -17.80 -22.52
N PRO A 294 26.21 -18.48 -23.53
CA PRO A 294 26.90 -17.80 -24.59
C PRO A 294 26.00 -16.87 -25.41
N ILE A 295 26.56 -15.74 -25.82
CA ILE A 295 25.93 -14.85 -26.80
C ILE A 295 26.22 -15.42 -28.20
N GLY A 296 25.18 -15.55 -29.04
CA GLY A 296 25.33 -16.09 -30.40
C GLY A 296 26.40 -15.35 -31.20
N LYS A 297 27.26 -16.09 -31.91
CA LYS A 297 28.46 -15.59 -32.62
C LYS A 297 28.19 -14.49 -33.68
N ASN A 298 27.01 -14.49 -34.30
CA ASN A 298 26.66 -13.53 -35.37
C ASN A 298 26.48 -12.07 -34.95
N ILE A 299 26.51 -11.79 -33.66
CA ILE A 299 26.27 -10.45 -33.11
C ILE A 299 27.58 -9.71 -32.86
N PHE A 300 28.69 -10.45 -32.61
CA PHE A 300 30.02 -9.85 -32.35
C PHE A 300 30.68 -9.28 -33.58
N ASP A 301 30.47 -9.89 -34.74
CA ASP A 301 31.14 -9.47 -36.00
C ASP A 301 30.60 -8.12 -36.52
N ASN A 302 29.37 -7.75 -36.13
CA ASN A 302 28.71 -6.51 -36.58
C ASN A 302 28.70 -5.38 -35.52
N GLY A 303 29.13 -5.63 -34.26
CA GLY A 303 29.00 -4.68 -33.16
C GLY A 303 29.78 -3.38 -33.34
N GLY A 304 30.89 -3.38 -34.04
CA GLY A 304 31.65 -2.18 -34.39
C GLY A 304 30.97 -1.31 -35.45
N ALA A 305 30.36 -1.94 -36.45
CA ALA A 305 29.62 -1.26 -37.52
C ALA A 305 28.27 -0.69 -37.00
N VAL A 306 27.58 -1.42 -36.07
CA VAL A 306 26.29 -1.00 -35.49
C VAL A 306 26.43 0.28 -34.68
N THR A 307 27.51 0.46 -33.91
CA THR A 307 27.73 1.70 -33.15
C THR A 307 28.05 2.89 -34.07
N SER A 308 28.70 2.71 -35.19
CA SER A 308 28.94 3.78 -36.18
C SER A 308 27.63 4.15 -36.91
N ASP A 309 26.81 3.18 -37.26
CA ASP A 309 25.51 3.40 -37.93
C ASP A 309 24.50 4.11 -37.04
N VAL A 310 24.47 3.78 -35.73
CA VAL A 310 23.58 4.43 -34.75
C VAL A 310 23.98 5.90 -34.54
N THR A 311 25.29 6.21 -34.50
CA THR A 311 25.77 7.59 -34.41
C THR A 311 25.48 8.39 -35.68
N GLN A 312 25.45 7.76 -36.86
CA GLN A 312 25.11 8.41 -38.12
C GLN A 312 23.62 8.60 -38.36
N LYS A 313 22.78 7.61 -37.96
CA LYS A 313 21.32 7.67 -38.16
C LYS A 313 20.57 8.57 -37.14
N GLN A 314 21.10 8.75 -35.94
CA GLN A 314 20.51 9.66 -34.92
C GLN A 314 21.13 11.06 -34.97
N GLY A 315 21.57 11.56 -36.11
CA GLY A 315 22.31 12.80 -36.43
C GLY A 315 22.08 14.10 -35.62
N GLN A 316 21.43 14.03 -34.46
CA GLN A 316 21.21 15.11 -33.51
C GLN A 316 21.65 14.79 -32.06
N ILE A 317 22.03 13.53 -31.75
CA ILE A 317 22.43 13.13 -30.39
C ILE A 317 23.90 12.81 -30.38
N GLU A 318 24.71 13.61 -29.69
CA GLU A 318 26.10 13.31 -29.38
C GLU A 318 26.24 12.50 -28.12
N TYR A 319 26.68 11.25 -28.21
CA TYR A 319 27.00 10.40 -27.07
C TYR A 319 28.41 10.66 -26.58
N ASP A 320 28.61 10.71 -25.25
CA ASP A 320 29.98 10.72 -24.72
C ASP A 320 30.57 9.30 -24.69
N ASP A 321 31.87 9.23 -24.35
CA ASP A 321 32.63 7.96 -24.39
C ASP A 321 32.04 6.91 -23.42
N VAL A 322 31.51 7.33 -22.27
CA VAL A 322 30.90 6.42 -21.30
C VAL A 322 29.57 5.89 -21.80
N GLN A 323 28.77 6.73 -22.46
CA GLN A 323 27.51 6.32 -23.07
C GLN A 323 27.75 5.37 -24.25
N LEU A 324 28.75 5.66 -25.10
CA LEU A 324 29.15 4.75 -26.19
C LEU A 324 29.66 3.42 -25.63
N SER A 325 30.43 3.45 -24.55
CA SER A 325 30.87 2.23 -23.87
C SER A 325 29.68 1.42 -23.31
N ALA A 326 28.66 2.11 -22.75
CA ALA A 326 27.44 1.43 -22.30
C ALA A 326 26.69 0.73 -23.43
N ILE A 327 26.53 1.40 -24.59
CA ILE A 327 25.88 0.84 -25.77
C ILE A 327 26.64 -0.40 -26.29
N ARG A 328 27.96 -0.30 -26.41
CA ARG A 328 28.79 -1.45 -26.82
C ARG A 328 28.72 -2.60 -25.83
N LYS A 329 28.77 -2.28 -24.53
CA LYS A 329 28.69 -3.29 -23.46
C LYS A 329 27.34 -3.99 -23.41
N ALA A 330 26.25 -3.27 -23.70
CA ALA A 330 24.89 -3.84 -23.78
C ALA A 330 24.82 -4.92 -24.89
N ILE A 331 25.42 -4.66 -26.06
CA ILE A 331 25.45 -5.63 -27.16
C ILE A 331 26.27 -6.86 -26.78
N GLY A 332 27.39 -6.67 -26.06
CA GLY A 332 28.34 -7.73 -25.70
C GLY A 332 28.05 -8.41 -24.34
N SER A 333 26.93 -8.19 -23.71
CA SER A 333 26.61 -8.77 -22.40
C SER A 333 25.24 -9.44 -22.38
N LYS A 334 25.10 -10.52 -21.60
CA LYS A 334 23.81 -11.17 -21.34
C LYS A 334 23.00 -10.40 -20.30
N VAL A 335 23.69 -9.94 -19.27
CA VAL A 335 23.09 -9.10 -18.22
C VAL A 335 23.98 -7.87 -18.04
N MET A 336 23.41 -6.69 -17.94
CA MET A 336 24.12 -5.45 -17.67
C MET A 336 23.30 -4.52 -16.77
N VAL A 337 23.99 -3.76 -15.94
CA VAL A 337 23.39 -2.68 -15.16
C VAL A 337 23.86 -1.33 -15.68
N LEU A 338 22.90 -0.42 -15.94
CA LEU A 338 23.13 0.98 -16.27
C LEU A 338 22.61 1.85 -15.11
N THR A 339 23.50 2.53 -14.39
CA THR A 339 23.12 3.37 -13.25
C THR A 339 23.68 4.78 -13.39
N GLY A 340 23.01 5.75 -12.77
CA GLY A 340 23.44 7.15 -12.74
C GLY A 340 22.37 8.05 -12.17
N GLY A 341 22.77 9.22 -11.68
CA GLY A 341 21.90 10.23 -11.10
C GLY A 341 21.09 11.04 -12.14
N PRO A 342 20.38 12.08 -11.70
CA PRO A 342 19.62 12.97 -12.59
C PRO A 342 20.59 13.74 -13.53
N GLY A 343 20.16 13.94 -14.77
CA GLY A 343 20.93 14.71 -15.75
C GLY A 343 22.18 14.03 -16.31
N THR A 344 22.40 12.73 -16.01
CA THR A 344 23.56 11.97 -16.51
C THR A 344 23.31 11.24 -17.83
N GLY A 345 22.09 11.35 -18.39
CA GLY A 345 21.78 10.82 -19.72
C GLY A 345 21.38 9.34 -19.74
N LYS A 346 20.84 8.78 -18.65
CA LYS A 346 20.32 7.39 -18.64
C LYS A 346 19.34 7.15 -19.79
N THR A 347 18.32 7.98 -19.94
CA THR A 347 17.31 7.85 -21.00
C THR A 347 17.92 7.92 -22.38
N THR A 348 18.85 8.87 -22.61
CA THR A 348 19.56 9.00 -23.89
C THR A 348 20.38 7.75 -24.22
N THR A 349 21.08 7.19 -23.21
CA THR A 349 21.87 5.96 -23.39
C THR A 349 20.94 4.77 -23.67
N THR A 350 19.79 4.69 -22.97
CA THR A 350 18.79 3.64 -23.22
C THR A 350 18.24 3.71 -24.64
N LEU A 351 17.96 4.92 -25.17
CA LEU A 351 17.57 5.09 -26.59
C LEU A 351 18.66 4.60 -27.56
N GLY A 352 19.91 4.89 -27.27
CA GLY A 352 21.02 4.37 -28.06
C GLY A 352 21.14 2.84 -28.06
N ILE A 353 20.88 2.24 -26.90
CA ILE A 353 20.81 0.77 -26.77
C ILE A 353 19.64 0.22 -27.59
N ILE A 354 18.45 0.78 -27.44
CA ILE A 354 17.26 0.38 -28.20
C ILE A 354 17.54 0.43 -29.72
N ALA A 355 18.03 1.56 -30.22
CA ALA A 355 18.32 1.74 -31.63
C ALA A 355 19.36 0.73 -32.16
N SER A 356 20.37 0.39 -31.35
CA SER A 356 21.36 -0.61 -31.69
C SER A 356 20.75 -2.01 -31.86
N PHE A 357 19.87 -2.41 -30.95
CA PHE A 357 19.20 -3.71 -31.02
C PHE A 357 18.16 -3.78 -32.14
N GLU A 358 17.49 -2.67 -32.48
CA GLU A 358 16.60 -2.57 -33.64
C GLU A 358 17.38 -2.75 -34.96
N THR A 359 18.57 -2.15 -35.07
CA THR A 359 19.43 -2.32 -36.23
C THR A 359 19.86 -3.80 -36.40
N LEU A 360 19.94 -4.54 -35.31
CA LEU A 360 20.20 -5.98 -35.30
C LEU A 360 18.93 -6.83 -35.53
N GLY A 361 17.76 -6.23 -35.75
CA GLY A 361 16.49 -6.93 -35.97
C GLY A 361 15.95 -7.65 -34.71
N GLN A 362 16.41 -7.25 -33.53
CA GLN A 362 16.03 -7.90 -32.28
C GLN A 362 14.71 -7.36 -31.72
N ARG A 363 13.90 -8.23 -31.11
CA ARG A 363 12.66 -7.87 -30.43
C ARG A 363 12.95 -7.37 -29.03
N ILE A 364 12.53 -6.14 -28.73
CA ILE A 364 12.81 -5.44 -27.49
C ILE A 364 11.54 -5.36 -26.64
N LEU A 365 11.62 -5.80 -25.40
CA LEU A 365 10.63 -5.63 -24.39
C LEU A 365 11.06 -4.53 -23.40
N LEU A 366 10.14 -3.63 -23.08
CA LEU A 366 10.37 -2.54 -22.13
C LEU A 366 9.46 -2.70 -20.93
N ALA A 367 10.05 -2.61 -19.73
CA ALA A 367 9.30 -2.75 -18.49
C ALA A 367 9.74 -1.77 -17.41
N ALA A 368 8.85 -1.53 -16.45
CA ALA A 368 9.16 -0.78 -15.25
C ALA A 368 8.32 -1.31 -14.06
N PRO A 369 8.73 -1.07 -12.80
CA PRO A 369 7.99 -1.57 -11.63
C PRO A 369 6.64 -0.86 -11.42
N THR A 370 6.46 0.38 -11.89
CA THR A 370 5.24 1.17 -11.70
C THR A 370 4.62 1.61 -13.02
N GLY A 371 3.29 1.85 -13.05
CA GLY A 371 2.56 2.35 -14.22
C GLY A 371 3.13 3.65 -14.75
N ARG A 372 3.44 4.60 -13.86
CA ARG A 372 4.03 5.90 -14.23
C ARG A 372 5.41 5.79 -14.85
N ALA A 373 6.26 4.93 -14.31
CA ALA A 373 7.58 4.70 -14.89
C ALA A 373 7.47 4.04 -16.27
N ALA A 374 6.56 3.07 -16.46
CA ALA A 374 6.29 2.44 -17.74
C ALA A 374 5.74 3.46 -18.76
N LYS A 375 4.79 4.29 -18.37
CA LYS A 375 4.25 5.36 -19.24
C LYS A 375 5.35 6.35 -19.66
N ARG A 376 6.16 6.83 -18.72
CA ARG A 376 7.29 7.71 -19.01
C ARG A 376 8.29 7.06 -19.97
N MET A 377 8.57 5.77 -19.77
CA MET A 377 9.44 5.02 -20.67
C MET A 377 8.84 4.91 -22.07
N SER A 378 7.53 4.69 -22.19
CA SER A 378 6.83 4.68 -23.48
C SER A 378 6.89 6.03 -24.19
N GLU A 379 6.65 7.13 -23.46
CA GLU A 379 6.73 8.50 -24.00
C GLU A 379 8.16 8.84 -24.48
N ALA A 380 9.16 8.47 -23.69
CA ALA A 380 10.56 8.76 -24.01
C ALA A 380 11.10 7.92 -25.19
N THR A 381 10.64 6.68 -25.34
CA THR A 381 11.15 5.75 -26.36
C THR A 381 10.28 5.66 -27.61
N GLY A 382 9.04 6.13 -27.55
CA GLY A 382 8.04 5.95 -28.60
C GLY A 382 7.57 4.49 -28.76
N LYS A 383 7.89 3.62 -27.80
CA LYS A 383 7.54 2.18 -27.80
C LYS A 383 6.69 1.82 -26.59
N GLU A 384 5.87 0.79 -26.72
CA GLU A 384 5.09 0.29 -25.60
C GLU A 384 6.02 -0.25 -24.51
N ALA A 385 5.91 0.31 -23.31
CA ALA A 385 6.49 -0.23 -22.08
C ALA A 385 5.36 -0.63 -21.12
N LYS A 386 5.54 -1.77 -20.44
CA LYS A 386 4.55 -2.34 -19.53
C LYS A 386 5.06 -2.30 -18.09
N THR A 387 4.15 -2.32 -17.12
CA THR A 387 4.58 -2.67 -15.76
C THR A 387 5.07 -4.12 -15.75
N ILE A 388 6.01 -4.45 -14.84
CA ILE A 388 6.48 -5.84 -14.69
C ILE A 388 5.29 -6.78 -14.47
N HIS A 389 4.31 -6.41 -13.65
CA HIS A 389 3.11 -7.21 -13.41
C HIS A 389 2.30 -7.46 -14.70
N ARG A 390 2.10 -6.44 -15.53
CA ARG A 390 1.41 -6.60 -16.83
C ARG A 390 2.22 -7.40 -17.83
N LEU A 391 3.54 -7.20 -17.86
CA LEU A 391 4.45 -7.97 -18.72
C LEU A 391 4.40 -9.45 -18.36
N LEU A 392 4.29 -9.76 -17.06
CA LEU A 392 4.20 -11.13 -16.55
C LEU A 392 2.76 -11.68 -16.50
N GLU A 393 1.76 -10.95 -16.99
CA GLU A 393 0.35 -11.38 -17.02
C GLU A 393 -0.14 -11.79 -15.62
N PHE A 394 0.10 -10.93 -14.62
CA PHE A 394 -0.28 -11.21 -13.24
C PHE A 394 -1.80 -11.21 -13.05
N ASN A 395 -2.31 -12.30 -12.46
CA ASN A 395 -3.69 -12.46 -12.02
C ASN A 395 -3.69 -12.72 -10.51
N PRO A 396 -4.44 -11.97 -9.69
CA PRO A 396 -4.48 -12.18 -8.24
C PRO A 396 -4.90 -13.59 -7.80
N ALA A 397 -5.72 -14.29 -8.59
CA ALA A 397 -6.18 -15.65 -8.28
C ALA A 397 -5.21 -16.75 -8.75
N GLU A 398 -4.50 -16.52 -9.87
CA GLU A 398 -3.69 -17.55 -10.54
C GLU A 398 -2.19 -17.26 -10.45
N GLY A 399 -1.79 -16.04 -10.01
CA GLY A 399 -0.41 -15.60 -9.97
C GLY A 399 0.10 -15.08 -11.32
N TYR A 400 1.35 -15.34 -11.66
CA TYR A 400 1.99 -14.88 -12.89
C TYR A 400 1.81 -15.88 -14.04
N GLY A 401 1.18 -15.44 -15.13
CA GLY A 401 0.98 -16.23 -16.35
C GLY A 401 2.27 -16.46 -17.14
N ARG A 402 3.27 -15.55 -17.03
CA ARG A 402 4.62 -15.73 -17.59
C ARG A 402 5.57 -16.22 -16.50
N ASN A 403 6.24 -17.33 -16.78
CA ASN A 403 7.14 -18.04 -15.87
C ASN A 403 8.12 -18.94 -16.64
N ASP A 404 8.79 -19.89 -15.98
CA ASP A 404 9.73 -20.81 -16.63
C ASP A 404 9.07 -21.74 -17.67
N GLU A 405 7.77 -22.07 -17.50
CA GLU A 405 7.01 -22.93 -18.44
C GLU A 405 6.44 -22.11 -19.60
N ASN A 406 6.12 -20.84 -19.37
CA ASN A 406 5.59 -19.91 -20.37
C ASN A 406 6.44 -18.63 -20.39
N PRO A 407 7.69 -18.66 -20.93
CA PRO A 407 8.60 -17.53 -20.86
C PRO A 407 8.16 -16.35 -21.74
N LEU A 408 8.80 -15.22 -21.52
CA LEU A 408 8.64 -14.02 -22.34
C LEU A 408 9.18 -14.27 -23.76
N ASP A 409 8.52 -13.67 -24.74
CA ASP A 409 8.89 -13.75 -26.14
C ASP A 409 9.59 -12.47 -26.60
N GLY A 410 10.92 -12.47 -26.65
CA GLY A 410 11.76 -11.34 -27.02
C GLY A 410 13.24 -11.69 -26.95
N ASP A 411 14.07 -10.78 -27.42
CA ASP A 411 15.52 -10.95 -27.48
C ASP A 411 16.25 -10.08 -26.46
N LEU A 412 15.65 -8.95 -26.10
CA LEU A 412 16.14 -8.00 -25.10
C LEU A 412 14.99 -7.55 -24.19
N LEU A 413 15.24 -7.60 -22.89
CA LEU A 413 14.39 -6.95 -21.88
C LEU A 413 15.17 -5.80 -21.25
N ILE A 414 14.60 -4.59 -21.27
CA ILE A 414 15.11 -3.42 -20.57
C ILE A 414 14.12 -3.10 -19.44
N VAL A 415 14.62 -3.03 -18.21
CA VAL A 415 13.82 -2.70 -17.04
C VAL A 415 14.32 -1.38 -16.45
N ASP A 416 13.49 -0.34 -16.54
CA ASP A 416 13.80 0.98 -15.94
C ASP A 416 13.33 1.04 -14.47
N GLU A 417 13.83 2.02 -13.73
CA GLU A 417 13.60 2.21 -12.29
C GLU A 417 13.85 0.93 -11.46
N SER A 418 14.88 0.15 -11.84
CA SER A 418 15.17 -1.15 -11.24
C SER A 418 15.53 -1.08 -9.75
N SER A 419 15.86 0.10 -9.20
CA SER A 419 16.06 0.33 -7.77
C SER A 419 14.81 0.05 -6.92
N MET A 420 13.61 0.09 -7.54
CA MET A 420 12.34 -0.16 -6.88
C MET A 420 11.93 -1.64 -6.84
N ILE A 421 12.68 -2.52 -7.47
CA ILE A 421 12.33 -3.95 -7.58
C ILE A 421 12.80 -4.67 -6.33
N ASP A 422 11.86 -5.29 -5.61
CA ASP A 422 12.15 -6.15 -4.47
C ASP A 422 12.54 -7.58 -4.90
N ILE A 423 12.95 -8.41 -3.93
CA ILE A 423 13.48 -9.73 -4.23
C ILE A 423 12.41 -10.68 -4.81
N ILE A 424 11.16 -10.57 -4.36
CA ILE A 424 10.06 -11.42 -4.85
C ILE A 424 9.72 -11.08 -6.30
N LEU A 425 9.59 -9.78 -6.60
CA LEU A 425 9.27 -9.33 -7.95
C LEU A 425 10.41 -9.64 -8.93
N MET A 426 11.68 -9.48 -8.49
CA MET A 426 12.84 -9.87 -9.30
C MET A 426 12.87 -11.38 -9.58
N ASN A 427 12.58 -12.20 -8.58
CA ASN A 427 12.50 -13.64 -8.78
C ASN A 427 11.43 -14.03 -9.80
N SER A 428 10.24 -13.42 -9.69
CA SER A 428 9.14 -13.65 -10.63
C SER A 428 9.51 -13.20 -12.05
N LEU A 429 10.14 -12.04 -12.19
CA LEU A 429 10.62 -11.54 -13.47
C LEU A 429 11.63 -12.49 -14.11
N LEU A 430 12.65 -12.90 -13.34
CA LEU A 430 13.73 -13.75 -13.87
C LEU A 430 13.22 -15.15 -14.23
N LYS A 431 12.23 -15.70 -13.55
CA LYS A 431 11.58 -16.96 -13.97
C LYS A 431 11.04 -16.86 -15.39
N ALA A 432 10.45 -15.73 -15.76
CA ALA A 432 9.88 -15.53 -17.10
C ALA A 432 10.92 -15.17 -18.19
N VAL A 433 12.14 -14.78 -17.82
CA VAL A 433 13.21 -14.43 -18.78
C VAL A 433 13.88 -15.71 -19.30
N PRO A 434 13.75 -16.07 -20.60
CA PRO A 434 14.44 -17.23 -21.16
C PRO A 434 15.96 -16.99 -21.25
N LEU A 435 16.74 -18.06 -21.23
CA LEU A 435 18.21 -17.96 -21.29
C LEU A 435 18.73 -17.35 -22.62
N SER A 436 17.93 -17.38 -23.67
CA SER A 436 18.22 -16.70 -24.95
C SER A 436 18.19 -15.19 -24.84
N MET A 437 17.31 -14.63 -24.00
CA MET A 437 17.09 -13.20 -23.85
C MET A 437 18.25 -12.49 -23.13
N ARG A 438 18.48 -11.23 -23.47
CA ARG A 438 19.36 -10.33 -22.71
C ARG A 438 18.54 -9.51 -21.71
N LEU A 439 19.18 -9.11 -20.62
CA LEU A 439 18.56 -8.32 -19.56
C LEU A 439 19.41 -7.08 -19.28
N ILE A 440 18.80 -5.91 -19.38
CA ILE A 440 19.41 -4.64 -18.97
C ILE A 440 18.59 -4.01 -17.86
N LEU A 441 19.21 -3.83 -16.71
CA LEU A 441 18.63 -3.16 -15.56
C LEU A 441 19.08 -1.71 -15.55
N VAL A 442 18.15 -0.78 -15.66
CA VAL A 442 18.38 0.67 -15.60
C VAL A 442 17.83 1.21 -14.30
N GLY A 443 18.60 2.03 -13.59
CA GLY A 443 18.14 2.59 -12.33
C GLY A 443 19.12 3.57 -11.70
N ASP A 444 18.72 4.14 -10.60
CA ASP A 444 19.53 5.04 -9.80
C ASP A 444 19.72 4.42 -8.40
N ILE A 445 20.93 3.90 -8.15
CA ILE A 445 21.28 3.20 -6.90
C ILE A 445 21.21 4.11 -5.67
N ASP A 446 21.27 5.42 -5.87
CA ASP A 446 21.32 6.41 -4.80
C ASP A 446 19.92 6.91 -4.38
N GLN A 447 18.87 6.55 -5.14
CA GLN A 447 17.47 6.76 -4.76
C GLN A 447 17.04 5.79 -3.64
N LEU A 448 15.82 5.99 -3.16
CA LEU A 448 15.22 5.07 -2.20
C LEU A 448 15.16 3.65 -2.79
N PRO A 449 15.48 2.62 -2.01
CA PRO A 449 15.35 1.23 -2.43
C PRO A 449 13.87 0.83 -2.57
N SER A 450 13.63 -0.42 -2.99
CA SER A 450 12.29 -1.04 -3.03
C SER A 450 11.56 -0.89 -1.69
N VAL A 451 10.23 -0.82 -1.72
CA VAL A 451 9.42 -0.87 -0.50
C VAL A 451 9.47 -2.28 0.11
N GLY A 452 9.38 -3.32 -0.73
CA GLY A 452 9.52 -4.72 -0.30
C GLY A 452 10.96 -5.12 0.07
N ALA A 453 11.09 -6.33 0.59
CA ALA A 453 12.34 -6.88 1.11
C ALA A 453 13.42 -7.06 0.03
N GLY A 454 14.65 -6.87 0.41
CA GLY A 454 15.83 -6.99 -0.45
C GLY A 454 16.40 -5.65 -0.93
N ASN A 455 17.60 -5.70 -1.46
CA ASN A 455 18.31 -4.55 -2.06
C ASN A 455 18.91 -4.97 -3.42
N VAL A 456 18.03 -5.52 -4.25
CA VAL A 456 18.41 -6.32 -5.43
C VAL A 456 19.40 -5.62 -6.36
N LEU A 457 19.08 -4.38 -6.78
CA LEU A 457 19.96 -3.66 -7.71
C LEU A 457 21.35 -3.41 -7.08
N ARG A 458 21.39 -3.03 -5.81
CA ARG A 458 22.66 -2.80 -5.09
C ARG A 458 23.44 -4.09 -4.93
N ASP A 459 22.79 -5.17 -4.51
CA ASP A 459 23.44 -6.47 -4.32
C ASP A 459 24.03 -7.02 -5.63
N ILE A 460 23.31 -6.86 -6.75
CA ILE A 460 23.81 -7.22 -8.08
C ILE A 460 25.04 -6.38 -8.45
N ILE A 461 25.02 -5.07 -8.22
CA ILE A 461 26.13 -4.17 -8.49
C ILE A 461 27.34 -4.52 -7.61
N ASP A 462 27.11 -4.69 -6.29
CA ASP A 462 28.17 -4.92 -5.31
C ASP A 462 28.75 -6.34 -5.39
N SER A 463 28.05 -7.28 -6.03
CA SER A 463 28.56 -8.63 -6.29
C SER A 463 29.68 -8.65 -7.35
N GLY A 464 29.71 -7.67 -8.25
CA GLY A 464 30.63 -7.66 -9.39
C GLY A 464 30.36 -8.76 -10.43
N ALA A 465 29.28 -9.51 -10.31
CA ALA A 465 28.95 -10.63 -11.20
C ALA A 465 28.52 -10.18 -12.60
N VAL A 466 28.00 -8.97 -12.72
CA VAL A 466 27.53 -8.41 -14.01
C VAL A 466 28.28 -7.11 -14.35
N PRO A 467 28.42 -6.78 -15.63
CA PRO A 467 28.94 -5.48 -16.06
C PRO A 467 28.05 -4.33 -15.56
N VAL A 468 28.68 -3.34 -14.94
CA VAL A 468 28.01 -2.14 -14.44
C VAL A 468 28.60 -0.92 -15.12
N ILE A 469 27.77 -0.12 -15.78
CA ILE A 469 28.14 1.19 -16.31
C ILE A 469 27.53 2.27 -15.42
N ARG A 470 28.39 3.12 -14.85
CA ARG A 470 27.97 4.26 -14.03
C ARG A 470 28.10 5.54 -14.83
N LEU A 471 26.99 6.21 -15.11
CA LEU A 471 26.96 7.52 -15.73
C LEU A 471 27.15 8.58 -14.64
N THR A 472 28.30 9.23 -14.62
CA THR A 472 28.66 10.21 -13.59
C THR A 472 28.71 11.64 -14.14
N ARG A 473 28.83 11.81 -15.47
CA ARG A 473 28.92 13.12 -16.09
C ARG A 473 27.57 13.80 -16.15
N ILE A 474 27.46 14.99 -15.59
CA ILE A 474 26.30 15.87 -15.73
C ILE A 474 26.43 16.64 -17.04
N PHE A 475 25.44 16.54 -17.93
CA PHE A 475 25.49 17.24 -19.20
C PHE A 475 25.29 18.75 -19.03
N ARG A 476 25.82 19.52 -19.99
CA ARG A 476 25.88 20.98 -19.94
C ARG A 476 24.53 21.66 -19.66
N GLN A 477 23.45 21.17 -20.27
CA GLN A 477 22.09 21.65 -20.02
C GLN A 477 21.65 21.42 -18.57
N ALA A 478 22.04 20.30 -17.98
CA ALA A 478 21.71 19.96 -16.61
C ALA A 478 22.62 20.65 -15.56
N GLN A 479 23.82 21.11 -15.95
CA GLN A 479 24.75 21.84 -15.09
C GLN A 479 24.22 23.24 -14.67
N SER A 480 23.37 23.84 -15.49
CA SER A 480 22.72 25.12 -15.15
C SER A 480 21.60 24.98 -14.12
N SER A 481 21.08 23.76 -13.92
CA SER A 481 20.03 23.45 -12.97
C SER A 481 20.59 23.27 -11.57
N ARG A 482 20.09 24.06 -10.61
CA ARG A 482 20.40 23.87 -9.19
C ARG A 482 19.72 22.65 -8.60
N ILE A 483 18.60 22.21 -9.14
CA ILE A 483 17.97 20.94 -8.75
C ILE A 483 18.99 19.80 -8.96
N VAL A 484 19.56 19.71 -10.13
CA VAL A 484 20.53 18.66 -10.50
C VAL A 484 21.82 18.78 -9.69
N THR A 485 22.43 19.96 -9.68
CA THR A 485 23.71 20.18 -8.97
C THR A 485 23.58 19.99 -7.46
N ASN A 486 22.46 20.41 -6.85
CA ASN A 486 22.18 20.19 -5.44
C ASN A 486 21.88 18.71 -5.12
N ALA A 487 21.16 18.00 -5.99
CA ALA A 487 20.97 16.56 -5.85
C ALA A 487 22.32 15.81 -5.81
N HIS A 488 23.24 16.14 -6.70
CA HIS A 488 24.58 15.54 -6.70
C HIS A 488 25.40 15.91 -5.45
N LYS A 489 25.36 17.19 -5.00
CA LYS A 489 25.99 17.59 -3.75
C LYS A 489 25.47 16.79 -2.54
N ILE A 490 24.14 16.68 -2.43
CA ILE A 490 23.51 15.91 -1.35
C ILE A 490 23.94 14.46 -1.42
N ASN A 491 23.95 13.85 -2.59
CA ASN A 491 24.40 12.46 -2.76
C ASN A 491 25.85 12.26 -2.33
N GLN A 492 26.72 13.24 -2.58
CA GLN A 492 28.11 13.24 -2.12
C GLN A 492 28.30 13.60 -0.63
N GLY A 493 27.21 13.87 0.10
CA GLY A 493 27.26 14.29 1.50
C GLY A 493 27.66 15.76 1.70
N THR A 494 27.65 16.54 0.63
CA THR A 494 27.97 17.97 0.64
C THR A 494 26.69 18.79 0.76
N PHE A 495 26.73 19.87 1.57
CA PHE A 495 25.59 20.74 1.75
C PHE A 495 25.21 21.45 0.44
N PRO A 496 23.94 21.47 0.05
CA PRO A 496 23.49 22.09 -1.21
C PRO A 496 23.57 23.62 -1.15
N ASP A 497 23.57 24.26 -2.32
CA ASP A 497 23.42 25.71 -2.42
C ASP A 497 21.95 26.09 -2.20
N ILE A 498 21.69 26.69 -1.04
CA ILE A 498 20.35 27.16 -0.62
C ILE A 498 20.16 28.67 -0.83
N SER A 499 21.03 29.34 -1.56
CA SER A 499 20.88 30.75 -1.88
C SER A 499 19.71 30.96 -2.84
N ASN A 500 18.76 31.83 -2.45
CA ASN A 500 17.56 32.10 -3.26
C ASN A 500 17.87 33.19 -4.33
N GLY A 501 18.26 32.73 -5.52
CA GLY A 501 18.50 33.60 -6.65
C GLY A 501 17.24 33.82 -7.52
N ARG A 502 17.10 34.95 -8.18
CA ARG A 502 15.91 35.29 -9.03
C ARG A 502 15.67 34.31 -10.18
N THR A 503 16.72 33.68 -10.70
CA THR A 503 16.68 32.75 -11.84
C THR A 503 16.90 31.32 -11.39
N SER A 504 16.80 31.03 -10.08
CA SER A 504 17.01 29.68 -9.52
C SER A 504 15.80 28.79 -9.80
N ASP A 505 16.05 27.51 -10.08
CA ASP A 505 15.06 26.43 -10.11
C ASP A 505 14.98 25.68 -8.77
N PHE A 506 15.77 26.10 -7.76
CA PHE A 506 15.80 25.51 -6.43
C PHE A 506 15.74 26.59 -5.36
N PHE A 507 14.81 26.46 -4.42
CA PHE A 507 14.60 27.42 -3.34
C PHE A 507 14.55 26.73 -1.99
N PHE A 508 15.04 27.43 -0.97
CA PHE A 508 14.94 26.99 0.43
C PHE A 508 14.29 28.11 1.26
N ILE A 509 13.14 27.79 1.86
CA ILE A 509 12.39 28.70 2.74
C ILE A 509 12.58 28.21 4.17
N LYS A 510 13.17 29.05 5.00
CA LYS A 510 13.42 28.73 6.41
C LYS A 510 12.13 28.89 7.21
N GLU A 511 11.68 27.82 7.84
CA GLU A 511 10.60 27.81 8.80
C GLU A 511 10.84 26.66 9.80
N GLU A 512 10.73 26.96 11.08
CA GLU A 512 10.99 26.01 12.16
C GLU A 512 9.71 25.45 12.76
N ASP A 513 8.66 26.26 12.76
CA ASP A 513 7.36 25.88 13.30
C ASP A 513 6.59 25.03 12.29
N PRO A 514 6.15 23.80 12.66
CA PRO A 514 5.46 22.89 11.75
C PRO A 514 4.13 23.46 11.23
N GLU A 515 3.39 24.22 12.03
CA GLU A 515 2.10 24.77 11.63
C GLU A 515 2.27 25.92 10.67
N ARG A 516 3.25 26.79 10.91
CA ARG A 516 3.62 27.84 9.97
C ARG A 516 4.17 27.27 8.67
N ALA A 517 4.96 26.21 8.73
CA ALA A 517 5.45 25.52 7.54
C ALA A 517 4.30 24.96 6.70
N ALA A 518 3.28 24.34 7.33
CA ALA A 518 2.10 23.89 6.63
C ALA A 518 1.33 25.04 5.95
N GLN A 519 1.13 26.16 6.66
CA GLN A 519 0.49 27.36 6.12
C GLN A 519 1.28 27.96 4.96
N GLU A 520 2.61 28.04 5.08
CA GLU A 520 3.49 28.53 4.01
C GLU A 520 3.44 27.62 2.78
N ILE A 521 3.43 26.29 2.95
CA ILE A 521 3.26 25.33 1.84
C ILE A 521 1.93 25.57 1.13
N VAL A 522 0.83 25.72 1.86
CA VAL A 522 -0.48 26.03 1.28
C VAL A 522 -0.43 27.35 0.50
N ASN A 523 0.19 28.39 1.04
CA ASN A 523 0.34 29.69 0.36
C ASN A 523 1.21 29.60 -0.89
N ILE A 524 2.29 28.82 -0.84
CA ILE A 524 3.17 28.58 -2.00
C ILE A 524 2.38 27.93 -3.13
N VAL A 525 1.64 26.85 -2.83
CA VAL A 525 0.90 26.07 -3.83
C VAL A 525 -0.29 26.82 -4.39
N ARG A 526 -1.05 27.51 -3.52
CA ARG A 526 -2.25 28.25 -3.96
C ARG A 526 -1.96 29.57 -4.65
N ASN A 527 -0.97 30.32 -4.14
CA ASN A 527 -0.80 31.74 -4.52
C ASN A 527 0.55 32.04 -5.17
N ARG A 528 1.67 31.69 -4.51
CA ARG A 528 2.99 32.21 -4.89
C ARG A 528 3.48 31.63 -6.21
N ILE A 529 3.45 30.32 -6.38
CA ILE A 529 3.92 29.67 -7.61
C ILE A 529 3.00 29.97 -8.78
N PRO A 530 1.65 29.83 -8.68
CA PRO A 530 0.76 30.16 -9.78
C PRO A 530 0.94 31.59 -10.29
N LYS A 531 1.13 32.57 -9.40
CA LYS A 531 1.32 33.97 -9.77
C LYS A 531 2.70 34.28 -10.38
N ALA A 532 3.77 33.61 -9.84
CA ALA A 532 5.13 33.92 -10.23
C ALA A 532 5.59 33.17 -11.49
N TYR A 533 5.10 31.95 -11.69
CA TYR A 533 5.57 31.05 -12.74
C TYR A 533 4.47 30.67 -13.75
N HIS A 534 3.24 31.16 -13.59
CA HIS A 534 2.08 30.84 -14.44
C HIS A 534 1.83 29.32 -14.56
N VAL A 535 2.02 28.62 -13.45
CA VAL A 535 1.82 27.16 -13.33
C VAL A 535 0.53 26.90 -12.58
N SER A 536 -0.27 25.92 -13.05
CA SER A 536 -1.48 25.53 -12.34
C SER A 536 -1.13 24.87 -10.99
N SER A 537 -1.97 25.09 -9.96
CA SER A 537 -1.83 24.39 -8.68
C SER A 537 -1.87 22.86 -8.87
N ASN A 538 -2.50 22.37 -9.93
CA ASN A 538 -2.55 20.94 -10.26
C ASN A 538 -1.22 20.39 -10.78
N ASP A 539 -0.30 21.22 -11.25
CA ASP A 539 1.04 20.85 -11.69
C ASP A 539 2.07 20.86 -10.54
N ILE A 540 1.62 21.25 -9.34
CA ILE A 540 2.45 21.33 -8.15
C ILE A 540 2.20 20.10 -7.30
N GLN A 541 3.25 19.37 -6.97
CA GLN A 541 3.18 18.23 -6.08
C GLN A 541 3.87 18.53 -4.75
N VAL A 542 3.14 18.34 -3.65
CA VAL A 542 3.77 18.37 -2.33
C VAL A 542 4.25 16.96 -1.99
N LEU A 543 5.54 16.84 -1.62
CA LEU A 543 6.19 15.58 -1.28
C LEU A 543 6.60 15.59 0.20
N ALA A 544 5.84 14.92 1.05
CA ALA A 544 6.11 14.85 2.48
C ALA A 544 7.02 13.65 2.84
N PRO A 545 7.94 13.78 3.81
CA PRO A 545 8.75 12.66 4.31
C PRO A 545 7.92 11.53 4.92
N MET A 546 6.76 11.85 5.51
CA MET A 546 5.92 10.87 6.21
C MET A 546 4.42 11.13 5.97
N GLN A 547 3.62 10.10 6.28
CA GLN A 547 2.16 10.16 6.09
C GLN A 547 1.48 11.02 7.17
N ARG A 548 1.82 10.80 8.44
CA ARG A 548 1.18 11.43 9.61
C ARG A 548 2.15 12.45 10.22
N SER A 549 1.71 13.64 10.43
CA SER A 549 2.24 14.75 11.23
C SER A 549 1.54 16.05 10.80
N VAL A 550 1.80 17.17 11.43
CA VAL A 550 1.29 18.50 11.04
C VAL A 550 1.64 18.80 9.56
N VAL A 551 2.86 18.50 9.16
CA VAL A 551 3.36 18.63 7.76
C VAL A 551 3.46 17.27 7.04
N GLY A 552 2.68 16.28 7.48
CA GLY A 552 2.55 14.99 6.82
C GLY A 552 1.55 15.04 5.66
N ALA A 553 1.63 14.05 4.77
CA ALA A 553 0.82 14.03 3.55
C ALA A 553 -0.69 14.08 3.84
N THR A 554 -1.18 13.40 4.88
CA THR A 554 -2.60 13.40 5.22
C THR A 554 -3.11 14.79 5.60
N ASN A 555 -2.43 15.48 6.52
CA ASN A 555 -2.84 16.80 6.96
C ASN A 555 -2.69 17.86 5.87
N LEU A 556 -1.59 17.80 5.10
CA LEU A 556 -1.37 18.70 3.97
C LEU A 556 -2.41 18.50 2.87
N ASN A 557 -2.90 17.28 2.62
CA ASN A 557 -3.99 17.05 1.67
C ASN A 557 -5.28 17.77 2.09
N ILE A 558 -5.65 17.68 3.36
CA ILE A 558 -6.84 18.37 3.88
C ILE A 558 -6.68 19.89 3.76
N ALA A 559 -5.53 20.43 4.19
CA ALA A 559 -5.26 21.85 4.16
C ALA A 559 -5.19 22.43 2.71
N LEU A 560 -4.59 21.66 1.80
CA LEU A 560 -4.51 22.05 0.38
C LEU A 560 -5.87 21.95 -0.30
N GLN A 561 -6.65 20.91 -0.05
CA GLN A 561 -8.02 20.81 -0.57
C GLN A 561 -8.88 22.00 -0.14
N GLU A 562 -8.90 22.31 1.15
CA GLU A 562 -9.68 23.45 1.67
C GLU A 562 -9.19 24.81 1.10
N ALA A 563 -7.91 24.91 0.75
CA ALA A 563 -7.37 26.11 0.14
C ALA A 563 -7.66 26.21 -1.36
N ILE A 564 -7.59 25.11 -2.09
CA ILE A 564 -7.66 25.06 -3.56
C ILE A 564 -9.09 24.81 -4.05
N ASN A 565 -9.79 23.88 -3.40
CA ASN A 565 -11.12 23.42 -3.79
C ASN A 565 -12.08 23.35 -2.56
N PRO A 566 -12.43 24.50 -1.95
CA PRO A 566 -13.17 24.55 -0.67
C PRO A 566 -14.66 24.21 -0.80
N VAL A 567 -15.26 24.33 -1.99
CA VAL A 567 -16.72 24.33 -2.20
C VAL A 567 -17.10 23.28 -3.23
N GLY A 568 -18.29 22.68 -3.06
CA GLY A 568 -18.88 21.72 -4.00
C GLY A 568 -19.51 20.52 -3.29
N ASP A 569 -20.36 19.82 -4.02
CA ASP A 569 -20.91 18.56 -3.58
C ASP A 569 -19.79 17.55 -3.32
N CYS A 570 -19.91 16.76 -2.27
CA CYS A 570 -18.88 15.84 -1.88
C CYS A 570 -19.44 14.49 -1.41
N LEU A 571 -18.71 13.44 -1.68
CA LEU A 571 -18.83 12.16 -0.98
C LEU A 571 -17.78 12.08 0.12
N SER A 572 -18.16 11.52 1.26
CA SER A 572 -17.26 11.39 2.41
C SER A 572 -17.00 9.93 2.69
N ARG A 573 -15.72 9.54 2.76
CA ARG A 573 -15.29 8.18 3.08
C ARG A 573 -13.94 8.20 3.80
N GLY A 574 -13.75 7.34 4.81
CA GLY A 574 -12.46 7.19 5.48
C GLY A 574 -11.87 8.49 6.07
N GLY A 575 -12.71 9.47 6.43
CA GLY A 575 -12.28 10.79 6.93
C GLY A 575 -11.90 11.79 5.85
N PHE A 576 -11.95 11.42 4.56
CA PHE A 576 -11.75 12.31 3.42
C PHE A 576 -13.08 12.72 2.80
N LYS A 577 -13.07 13.91 2.19
CA LYS A 577 -14.15 14.39 1.34
C LYS A 577 -13.64 14.47 -0.08
N TYR A 578 -14.38 13.94 -1.02
CA TYR A 578 -14.05 13.99 -2.45
C TYR A 578 -15.01 14.93 -3.15
N ARG A 579 -14.47 15.96 -3.78
CA ARG A 579 -15.22 17.00 -4.50
C ARG A 579 -14.84 16.98 -5.97
N ARG A 580 -15.74 17.44 -6.83
CA ARG A 580 -15.41 17.65 -8.24
C ARG A 580 -14.19 18.58 -8.35
N GLY A 581 -13.21 18.21 -9.18
CA GLY A 581 -11.95 18.95 -9.34
C GLY A 581 -10.87 18.57 -8.34
N ASP A 582 -11.13 17.64 -7.40
CA ASP A 582 -10.10 17.14 -6.51
C ASP A 582 -9.11 16.26 -7.25
N ARG A 583 -7.87 16.33 -6.82
CA ARG A 583 -6.81 15.46 -7.25
C ARG A 583 -6.73 14.26 -6.31
N VAL A 584 -6.87 13.06 -6.87
CA VAL A 584 -6.90 11.80 -6.13
C VAL A 584 -5.85 10.81 -6.63
N MET A 585 -5.48 9.86 -5.80
CA MET A 585 -4.55 8.77 -6.13
C MET A 585 -5.21 7.44 -5.83
N GLN A 586 -5.12 6.51 -6.76
CA GLN A 586 -5.43 5.10 -6.54
C GLN A 586 -4.40 4.51 -5.57
N ILE A 587 -4.83 3.80 -4.54
CA ILE A 587 -3.95 3.23 -3.51
C ILE A 587 -3.89 1.70 -3.53
N ARG A 588 -4.61 1.08 -4.45
CA ARG A 588 -4.62 -0.37 -4.71
C ARG A 588 -4.61 -0.61 -6.21
N ASN A 589 -4.10 -1.77 -6.64
CA ASN A 589 -4.25 -2.16 -8.04
C ASN A 589 -5.69 -2.65 -8.25
N ASN A 590 -6.36 -2.09 -9.25
CA ASN A 590 -7.65 -2.55 -9.71
C ASN A 590 -7.51 -2.96 -11.18
N TYR A 591 -7.38 -4.27 -11.41
CA TYR A 591 -7.11 -4.82 -12.73
C TYR A 591 -8.36 -4.79 -13.64
N ASP A 592 -9.55 -4.82 -13.03
CA ASP A 592 -10.83 -4.76 -13.79
C ASP A 592 -11.05 -3.36 -14.37
N LYS A 593 -10.64 -2.33 -13.63
CA LYS A 593 -10.74 -0.92 -14.02
C LYS A 593 -9.48 -0.39 -14.72
N ASP A 594 -8.45 -1.22 -14.86
CA ASP A 594 -7.13 -0.87 -15.43
C ASP A 594 -6.47 0.35 -14.77
N VAL A 595 -6.59 0.47 -13.44
CA VAL A 595 -5.97 1.54 -12.62
C VAL A 595 -5.09 0.94 -11.55
N PHE A 596 -3.91 1.52 -11.36
CA PHE A 596 -2.88 0.94 -10.52
C PHE A 596 -2.52 1.83 -9.33
N ASN A 597 -1.98 1.20 -8.30
CA ASN A 597 -1.47 1.91 -7.12
C ASN A 597 -0.44 2.99 -7.53
N GLY A 598 -0.72 4.23 -7.14
CA GLY A 598 0.08 5.40 -7.48
C GLY A 598 -0.46 6.22 -8.65
N ASP A 599 -1.43 5.74 -9.42
CA ASP A 599 -2.05 6.52 -10.48
C ASP A 599 -2.79 7.72 -9.90
N ILE A 600 -2.57 8.90 -10.48
CA ILE A 600 -3.24 10.14 -10.06
C ILE A 600 -4.28 10.52 -11.11
N GLY A 601 -5.49 10.76 -10.62
CA GLY A 601 -6.61 11.24 -11.43
C GLY A 601 -7.22 12.52 -10.88
N MET A 602 -8.16 13.05 -11.65
CA MET A 602 -8.99 14.21 -11.29
C MET A 602 -10.44 13.76 -11.16
N VAL A 603 -11.11 14.15 -10.09
CA VAL A 603 -12.54 13.93 -9.92
C VAL A 603 -13.31 14.79 -10.91
N GLU A 604 -14.01 14.15 -11.85
CA GLU A 604 -14.83 14.81 -12.89
C GLU A 604 -16.26 15.02 -12.44
N HIS A 605 -16.83 14.04 -11.75
CA HIS A 605 -18.23 14.05 -11.33
C HIS A 605 -18.39 13.46 -9.93
N VAL A 606 -19.36 14.02 -9.19
CA VAL A 606 -19.77 13.53 -7.87
C VAL A 606 -21.30 13.42 -7.92
N ASP A 607 -21.80 12.21 -7.78
CA ASP A 607 -23.23 11.96 -7.62
C ASP A 607 -23.54 11.63 -6.16
N THR A 608 -24.25 12.54 -5.49
CA THR A 608 -24.63 12.38 -4.09
C THR A 608 -25.87 11.54 -3.87
N GLU A 609 -26.72 11.36 -4.92
CA GLU A 609 -27.93 10.54 -4.86
C GLU A 609 -27.59 9.06 -5.06
N GLU A 610 -26.86 8.74 -6.13
CA GLU A 610 -26.38 7.38 -6.44
C GLU A 610 -25.11 7.01 -5.63
N ARG A 611 -24.50 7.98 -4.93
CA ARG A 611 -23.26 7.84 -4.16
C ARG A 611 -22.09 7.29 -4.99
N THR A 612 -21.94 7.81 -6.21
CA THR A 612 -20.84 7.45 -7.13
C THR A 612 -19.89 8.61 -7.38
N LEU A 613 -18.65 8.28 -7.70
CA LEU A 613 -17.57 9.22 -7.99
C LEU A 613 -16.93 8.85 -9.32
N THR A 614 -16.89 9.76 -10.28
CA THR A 614 -16.16 9.55 -11.54
C THR A 614 -14.81 10.25 -11.47
N VAL A 615 -13.75 9.49 -11.72
CA VAL A 615 -12.35 9.98 -11.73
C VAL A 615 -11.74 9.76 -13.10
N SER A 616 -11.12 10.79 -13.65
CA SER A 616 -10.36 10.71 -14.90
C SER A 616 -8.90 10.41 -14.61
N PHE A 617 -8.41 9.26 -15.06
CA PHE A 617 -7.00 8.89 -15.05
C PHE A 617 -6.46 8.95 -16.48
N ASP A 618 -5.59 9.91 -16.78
CA ASP A 618 -4.97 10.07 -18.11
C ASP A 618 -5.98 10.14 -19.28
N GLY A 619 -7.20 10.67 -19.03
CA GLY A 619 -8.27 10.81 -20.01
C GLY A 619 -9.23 9.61 -20.08
N HIS A 620 -9.05 8.60 -19.24
CA HIS A 620 -10.01 7.50 -19.05
C HIS A 620 -10.85 7.75 -17.81
N SER A 621 -12.15 7.95 -17.98
CA SER A 621 -13.08 8.18 -16.88
C SER A 621 -13.52 6.87 -16.27
N ILE A 622 -13.35 6.73 -14.97
CA ILE A 622 -13.63 5.53 -14.18
C ILE A 622 -14.61 5.87 -13.07
N GLU A 623 -15.69 5.10 -12.97
CA GLU A 623 -16.68 5.24 -11.92
C GLU A 623 -16.34 4.37 -10.71
N TYR A 624 -16.51 4.94 -9.51
CA TYR A 624 -16.32 4.30 -8.21
C TYR A 624 -17.64 4.36 -7.44
N GLU A 625 -18.08 3.23 -6.95
CA GLU A 625 -19.16 3.14 -5.98
C GLU A 625 -18.69 3.58 -4.59
N ASP A 626 -19.62 3.89 -3.68
CA ASP A 626 -19.30 4.29 -2.31
C ASP A 626 -18.35 3.31 -1.58
N SER A 627 -18.54 2.01 -1.80
CA SER A 627 -17.72 0.95 -1.22
C SER A 627 -16.28 0.93 -1.75
N GLU A 628 -16.06 1.44 -2.96
CA GLU A 628 -14.76 1.46 -3.64
C GLU A 628 -13.96 2.74 -3.38
N LEU A 629 -14.57 3.75 -2.75
CA LEU A 629 -13.88 5.00 -2.40
C LEU A 629 -12.70 4.79 -1.43
N ASP A 630 -12.64 3.64 -0.77
CA ASP A 630 -11.49 3.23 0.05
C ASP A 630 -10.24 2.91 -0.78
N GLU A 631 -10.39 2.77 -2.11
CA GLU A 631 -9.27 2.62 -3.04
C GLU A 631 -8.63 3.96 -3.42
N LEU A 632 -9.25 5.08 -3.03
CA LEU A 632 -8.80 6.43 -3.36
C LEU A 632 -8.27 7.19 -2.14
N THR A 633 -7.36 8.11 -2.38
CA THR A 633 -6.94 9.12 -1.41
C THR A 633 -6.71 10.45 -2.10
N LEU A 634 -6.81 11.57 -1.37
CA LEU A 634 -6.41 12.87 -1.91
C LEU A 634 -4.92 12.86 -2.29
N ALA A 635 -4.55 13.57 -3.36
CA ALA A 635 -3.21 13.54 -3.94
C ALA A 635 -2.58 14.91 -4.18
N TYR A 636 -3.03 15.95 -3.51
CA TYR A 636 -2.33 17.26 -3.48
C TYR A 636 -0.96 17.13 -2.81
N ALA A 637 -0.87 16.27 -1.78
CA ALA A 637 0.35 15.87 -1.12
C ALA A 637 0.47 14.33 -1.11
N THR A 638 1.67 13.82 -1.36
CA THR A 638 2.00 12.39 -1.28
C THR A 638 3.29 12.19 -0.49
N THR A 639 3.59 10.97 -0.07
CA THR A 639 4.90 10.70 0.52
C THR A 639 5.96 10.61 -0.57
N ILE A 640 7.22 10.91 -0.22
CA ILE A 640 8.36 10.77 -1.14
C ILE A 640 8.46 9.33 -1.66
N HIS A 641 8.17 8.32 -0.83
CA HIS A 641 8.13 6.91 -1.25
C HIS A 641 7.11 6.66 -2.37
N LYS A 642 5.89 7.20 -2.23
CA LYS A 642 4.86 7.06 -3.27
C LYS A 642 5.11 7.87 -4.53
N SER A 643 6.07 8.79 -4.52
CA SER A 643 6.47 9.55 -5.70
C SER A 643 7.55 8.88 -6.54
N GLN A 644 8.10 7.73 -6.11
CA GLN A 644 9.08 6.99 -6.88
C GLN A 644 8.53 6.62 -8.26
N GLY A 645 9.38 6.65 -9.28
CA GLY A 645 8.98 6.47 -10.69
C GLY A 645 8.19 7.62 -11.31
N SER A 646 7.82 8.66 -10.52
CA SER A 646 7.11 9.85 -11.00
C SER A 646 8.04 11.06 -11.09
N GLU A 647 7.68 12.02 -11.94
CA GLU A 647 8.32 13.33 -12.01
C GLU A 647 7.24 14.40 -12.12
N TYR A 648 7.49 15.55 -11.54
CA TYR A 648 6.52 16.64 -11.48
C TYR A 648 7.14 17.94 -11.97
N PRO A 649 6.37 18.82 -12.64
CA PRO A 649 6.87 20.14 -13.03
C PRO A 649 7.41 20.94 -11.85
N VAL A 650 6.68 20.93 -10.73
CA VAL A 650 7.03 21.63 -9.50
C VAL A 650 6.88 20.72 -8.30
N VAL A 651 7.90 20.70 -7.43
CA VAL A 651 7.88 19.97 -6.17
C VAL A 651 8.03 20.95 -5.01
N VAL A 652 7.18 20.79 -3.98
CA VAL A 652 7.29 21.47 -2.69
C VAL A 652 7.47 20.41 -1.60
N MET A 653 8.50 20.55 -0.77
CA MET A 653 8.86 19.53 0.20
C MET A 653 9.05 20.12 1.60
N PRO A 654 8.25 19.72 2.62
CA PRO A 654 8.54 20.04 4.01
C PRO A 654 9.75 19.25 4.51
N LEU A 655 10.65 19.90 5.25
CA LEU A 655 11.83 19.24 5.82
C LEU A 655 12.14 19.82 7.20
N LEU A 656 11.53 19.23 8.24
CA LEU A 656 11.64 19.67 9.64
C LEU A 656 12.19 18.55 10.53
N MET A 657 12.68 18.93 11.71
CA MET A 657 13.21 17.96 12.67
C MET A 657 12.12 17.02 13.23
N THR A 658 10.85 17.37 13.13
CA THR A 658 9.73 16.46 13.46
C THR A 658 9.71 15.19 12.58
N HIS A 659 10.42 15.21 11.46
CA HIS A 659 10.60 14.06 10.56
C HIS A 659 11.86 13.24 10.85
N PHE A 660 12.53 13.41 12.00
CA PHE A 660 13.91 12.93 12.24
C PHE A 660 14.12 11.45 11.91
N VAL A 661 13.12 10.58 12.17
CA VAL A 661 13.17 9.14 11.86
C VAL A 661 13.33 8.88 10.37
N MET A 662 12.76 9.76 9.52
CA MET A 662 12.75 9.62 8.06
C MET A 662 13.85 10.46 7.38
N LEU A 663 14.57 11.31 8.15
CA LEU A 663 15.58 12.19 7.58
C LEU A 663 16.84 11.41 7.21
N GLN A 664 16.85 10.91 5.98
CA GLN A 664 17.96 10.18 5.36
C GLN A 664 18.36 10.85 4.05
N ARG A 665 19.65 10.70 3.67
CA ARG A 665 20.21 11.29 2.46
C ARG A 665 19.46 10.89 1.19
N ASN A 666 19.21 9.61 1.02
CA ASN A 666 18.49 9.07 -0.14
C ASN A 666 17.03 9.53 -0.22
N LEU A 667 16.35 9.78 0.92
CA LEU A 667 15.00 10.32 0.93
C LEU A 667 14.98 11.73 0.34
N VAL A 668 15.86 12.61 0.85
CA VAL A 668 15.94 14.00 0.36
C VAL A 668 16.39 14.04 -1.09
N TYR A 669 17.38 13.22 -1.44
CA TYR A 669 17.83 13.06 -2.82
C TYR A 669 16.69 12.62 -3.75
N THR A 670 15.94 11.58 -3.38
CA THR A 670 14.79 11.11 -4.16
C THR A 670 13.74 12.20 -4.31
N GLY A 671 13.39 12.91 -3.23
CA GLY A 671 12.38 13.99 -3.29
C GLY A 671 12.77 15.12 -4.23
N ILE A 672 14.02 15.58 -4.17
CA ILE A 672 14.53 16.67 -5.02
C ILE A 672 14.55 16.21 -6.51
N THR A 673 14.97 14.98 -6.76
CA THR A 673 15.08 14.44 -8.14
C THR A 673 13.72 14.21 -8.81
N ARG A 674 12.60 14.34 -8.08
CA ARG A 674 11.24 14.33 -8.67
C ARG A 674 10.85 15.64 -9.35
N ALA A 675 11.58 16.75 -9.11
CA ALA A 675 11.29 18.05 -9.68
C ALA A 675 11.93 18.22 -11.08
N LYS A 676 11.12 18.64 -12.07
CA LYS A 676 11.58 18.95 -13.44
C LYS A 676 12.00 20.40 -13.63
N LYS A 677 11.18 21.35 -13.13
CA LYS A 677 11.34 22.78 -13.39
C LYS A 677 11.61 23.60 -12.14
N LEU A 678 11.04 23.20 -11.00
CA LEU A 678 11.14 23.96 -9.76
C LEU A 678 11.07 23.04 -8.55
N CYS A 679 12.00 23.20 -7.61
CA CYS A 679 12.02 22.53 -6.32
C CYS A 679 12.05 23.56 -5.19
N ILE A 680 11.13 23.44 -4.23
CA ILE A 680 11.07 24.32 -3.06
C ILE A 680 11.08 23.46 -1.82
N ILE A 681 12.04 23.70 -0.94
CA ILE A 681 12.10 23.06 0.40
C ILE A 681 11.64 24.09 1.43
N VAL A 682 10.70 23.70 2.29
CA VAL A 682 10.22 24.52 3.41
C VAL A 682 10.63 23.82 4.70
N GLY A 683 11.51 24.43 5.50
CA GLY A 683 11.97 23.79 6.74
C GLY A 683 13.24 24.35 7.32
N THR A 684 13.99 23.51 8.04
CA THR A 684 15.18 23.95 8.77
C THR A 684 16.47 23.47 8.12
N THR A 685 17.49 24.32 8.14
CA THR A 685 18.84 23.92 7.70
C THR A 685 19.41 22.80 8.55
N LYS A 686 18.99 22.71 9.82
CA LYS A 686 19.34 21.62 10.73
C LYS A 686 18.80 20.27 10.25
N ALA A 687 17.53 20.22 9.83
CA ALA A 687 16.94 18.99 9.30
C ALA A 687 17.58 18.57 7.97
N LEU A 688 17.88 19.54 7.10
CA LEU A 688 18.58 19.29 5.85
C LEU A 688 19.99 18.75 6.09
N ALA A 689 20.76 19.39 6.98
CA ALA A 689 22.11 18.94 7.35
C ALA A 689 22.07 17.54 7.99
N TYR A 690 21.12 17.30 8.89
CA TYR A 690 20.94 15.99 9.52
C TYR A 690 20.69 14.90 8.45
N ALA A 691 19.77 15.14 7.55
CA ALA A 691 19.45 14.19 6.49
C ALA A 691 20.65 13.89 5.58
N ILE A 692 21.41 14.92 5.19
CA ILE A 692 22.61 14.77 4.33
C ILE A 692 23.68 13.91 5.00
N HIS A 693 23.91 14.06 6.31
CA HIS A 693 24.90 13.29 7.04
C HIS A 693 24.39 11.91 7.47
N ASN A 694 23.08 11.73 7.54
CA ASN A 694 22.48 10.45 7.87
C ASN A 694 22.57 9.49 6.67
N MET A 695 23.65 8.72 6.65
CA MET A 695 23.91 7.65 5.67
C MET A 695 23.38 6.29 6.12
N VAL A 696 22.62 6.23 7.19
CA VAL A 696 21.95 4.99 7.56
C VAL A 696 20.92 4.69 6.48
N VAL A 697 21.44 4.32 5.32
CA VAL A 697 20.77 3.34 4.47
C VAL A 697 20.58 2.18 5.42
N LEU A 698 19.36 1.92 5.83
CA LEU A 698 19.05 0.76 6.64
C LEU A 698 19.79 -0.40 5.99
N LYS A 699 20.83 -0.91 6.67
CA LYS A 699 21.58 -2.06 6.17
C LYS A 699 20.57 -3.19 6.08
N ARG A 700 20.07 -3.43 4.90
CA ARG A 700 19.12 -4.50 4.70
C ARG A 700 19.85 -5.81 4.81
N ASN A 701 19.31 -6.70 5.60
CA ASN A 701 19.84 -8.05 5.71
C ASN A 701 19.42 -8.82 4.46
N THR A 702 20.39 -9.03 3.55
CA THR A 702 20.24 -9.79 2.31
C THR A 702 21.48 -10.67 2.12
N ARG A 703 21.35 -11.80 1.48
CA ARG A 703 22.46 -12.69 1.09
C ARG A 703 22.62 -12.80 -0.43
N LEU A 704 21.89 -12.01 -1.20
CA LEU A 704 21.93 -12.08 -2.66
C LEU A 704 23.34 -11.78 -3.21
N LYS A 705 24.04 -10.78 -2.64
CA LYS A 705 25.41 -10.45 -3.02
C LYS A 705 26.34 -11.64 -2.79
N GLU A 706 26.33 -12.23 -1.61
CA GLU A 706 27.14 -13.39 -1.24
C GLU A 706 26.85 -14.56 -2.16
N ARG A 707 25.56 -14.84 -2.39
CA ARG A 707 25.12 -15.89 -3.32
C ARG A 707 25.64 -15.67 -4.75
N LEU A 708 25.71 -14.44 -5.24
CA LEU A 708 26.22 -14.12 -6.58
C LEU A 708 27.75 -14.20 -6.66
N THR A 709 28.47 -13.92 -5.57
CA THR A 709 29.95 -13.96 -5.51
C THR A 709 30.51 -15.34 -5.26
N ASP A 710 29.76 -16.21 -4.60
CA ASP A 710 30.19 -17.58 -4.31
C ASP A 710 30.34 -18.39 -5.61
N LYS A 711 31.61 -18.66 -5.98
CA LYS A 711 31.95 -19.46 -7.17
C LYS A 711 31.94 -20.98 -6.87
N SER A 712 31.75 -21.39 -5.62
CA SER A 712 31.55 -22.79 -5.33
C SER A 712 30.20 -23.21 -5.93
N ASN A 713 30.22 -24.23 -6.79
CA ASN A 713 29.06 -24.82 -7.47
C ASN A 713 28.03 -25.43 -6.47
N LYS A 714 27.71 -24.75 -5.38
CA LYS A 714 26.58 -25.09 -4.57
C LYS A 714 25.32 -24.68 -5.33
N GLN A 715 24.77 -25.62 -6.11
CA GLN A 715 23.34 -25.58 -6.43
C GLN A 715 22.63 -25.58 -5.08
N TYR A 716 22.11 -24.44 -4.70
CA TYR A 716 21.18 -24.35 -3.57
C TYR A 716 19.89 -25.05 -4.05
N GLU A 717 19.69 -26.31 -3.62
CA GLU A 717 18.46 -27.08 -3.84
C GLU A 717 17.29 -26.53 -3.02
#